data_c446f1bce594bde0dc540199124cbce5
#
_entry.id   c446f1bce594bde0dc540199124cbce5
#
_cell.length_a   1.000
_cell.length_b   1.000
_cell.length_c   1.000
_cell.angle_alpha   90.00
_cell.angle_beta   90.00
_cell.angle_gamma   90.00
#
_symmetry.space_group_name_H-M   'P 1'
#
loop_
_entity.id
_entity.type
_entity.pdbx_description
1 polymer ?
#
loop_
_entity_poly.entity_id
_entity_poly.type
_entity_poly.pdbx_seq_one_letter_code
_entity_poly.pdbx_strand_id
1 'polypeptide(L)'
;MNKRILAFVLAVCLMVPMLVLPASAAGNANTAVQLSITLNAMDSSQQAALNAVVTRGALARMLVSYSTYRESVGSQGTVGTLFTDLPGTSPYAPYVRIAVQNGWMNGYTDGSFRPDNAVTLEEAVTAILKLMGYKMTDLSGSFPNAQLNKASELGLRNQVDRNQGEALNYEECALLFYNALTANAASGSAYGSSLGFTVSNGQVDTSSVMLKSLKGPFVAGDTVQLPFVPKMVYRNDKASESAELNKYDVYYYSESLQTLWVYTRRAAGRITAVSPSASAPTSVTVAGTSYTLGSSAVASQVSSLNGGGVGEVVTLLLGMNNEAAGIVTGEEADSVFYGVVQTATRSLVEENGADVLQKVSVMCTDGIARTVNVDKSLNFPQGWLVEIKVTPEGESVEHIDERRVNGTINTNATALGAAALADDVEILDTTSEGVAGTVRPSRLSGVTLSDLDVRYYTVNDAGQIDRLILNDVTGDLWSYGVLDDVKNLAMNYSDLKSLVTGIAAGDSASGTTTTTGTTTGAATGGTDGSGSASGTTTTVTGATAADRLSNLLVPTTSEILWGIVSGDILSTAWQKLTSNTGSLMSIGFQQIAEITGTPFKQIFNYIGGGATYICYVNGAAASYTTAIKYPVLAGGIAVRQETTGSVKAMMQLMPLKIDKVGAASVLSGKERYEMADNVQVYLWYKGQYYPTKLAQVDADGYQLTGWYDNFGCAAGKKVRVIIAVKND
;
A
#
# COMPACT_ATOMS: atom_id res chain seq x y z
N MET A 1 12.36 -12.12 0.41
CA MET A 1 11.32 -11.70 -0.52
C MET A 1 10.57 -10.54 0.14
N ASN A 2 10.59 -9.35 -0.44
CA ASN A 2 10.02 -8.15 0.18
C ASN A 2 8.51 -8.29 0.34
N LYS A 3 7.96 -7.95 1.52
CA LYS A 3 6.51 -7.99 1.82
C LYS A 3 5.66 -7.20 0.80
N ARG A 4 6.25 -6.21 0.13
CA ARG A 4 5.61 -5.41 -0.93
C ARG A 4 5.48 -6.17 -2.25
N ILE A 5 6.46 -7.01 -2.59
CA ILE A 5 6.39 -7.91 -3.77
C ILE A 5 5.31 -8.95 -3.54
N LEU A 6 5.18 -9.47 -2.32
CA LEU A 6 4.13 -10.42 -1.97
C LEU A 6 2.73 -9.78 -2.03
N ALA A 7 2.59 -8.53 -1.61
CA ALA A 7 1.31 -7.80 -1.71
C ALA A 7 0.94 -7.48 -3.16
N PHE A 8 1.93 -7.13 -4.00
CA PHE A 8 1.74 -6.89 -5.43
C PHE A 8 1.37 -8.19 -6.16
N VAL A 9 2.09 -9.26 -5.90
CA VAL A 9 1.80 -10.60 -6.42
C VAL A 9 0.38 -11.04 -6.03
N LEU A 10 -0.04 -10.77 -4.77
CA LEU A 10 -1.40 -11.04 -4.33
C LEU A 10 -2.45 -10.16 -5.05
N ALA A 11 -2.12 -8.88 -5.29
CA ALA A 11 -3.00 -7.96 -6.02
C ALA A 11 -3.16 -8.35 -7.50
N VAL A 12 -2.07 -8.75 -8.17
CA VAL A 12 -2.12 -9.26 -9.55
C VAL A 12 -2.90 -10.57 -9.64
N CYS A 13 -2.76 -11.47 -8.65
CA CYS A 13 -3.55 -12.71 -8.59
C CYS A 13 -5.05 -12.48 -8.32
N LEU A 14 -5.40 -11.42 -7.57
CA LEU A 14 -6.80 -11.07 -7.28
C LEU A 14 -7.47 -10.27 -8.42
N MET A 15 -6.68 -9.71 -9.33
CA MET A 15 -7.17 -8.83 -10.39
C MET A 15 -7.29 -9.49 -11.77
N VAL A 16 -6.97 -10.77 -11.90
CA VAL A 16 -7.44 -11.56 -13.04
C VAL A 16 -8.94 -11.78 -12.84
N PRO A 17 -9.83 -11.32 -13.74
CA PRO A 17 -11.25 -11.53 -13.56
C PRO A 17 -11.50 -13.04 -13.41
N MET A 18 -11.85 -13.47 -12.20
CA MET A 18 -12.41 -14.78 -11.99
C MET A 18 -13.75 -14.82 -12.75
N LEU A 19 -13.74 -15.36 -13.95
CA LEU A 19 -14.92 -16.00 -14.47
C LEU A 19 -15.24 -17.13 -13.49
N VAL A 20 -16.24 -16.88 -12.65
CA VAL A 20 -16.76 -17.85 -11.67
C VAL A 20 -17.34 -19.00 -12.47
N LEU A 21 -16.55 -20.07 -12.61
CA LEU A 21 -17.04 -21.38 -13.00
C LEU A 21 -17.05 -22.27 -11.75
N PRO A 22 -18.00 -23.20 -11.64
CA PRO A 22 -18.24 -23.95 -10.42
C PRO A 22 -17.00 -24.75 -9.98
N ALA A 23 -16.61 -24.55 -8.72
CA ALA A 23 -15.48 -25.20 -8.10
C ALA A 23 -15.77 -26.69 -7.89
N SER A 24 -15.12 -27.53 -8.69
CA SER A 24 -14.51 -28.80 -8.27
C SER A 24 -13.98 -29.53 -9.51
N ALA A 25 -12.75 -29.94 -9.51
CA ALA A 25 -11.98 -30.59 -10.59
C ALA A 25 -11.47 -29.68 -11.76
N ALA A 26 -11.97 -28.46 -11.93
CA ALA A 26 -11.57 -27.55 -13.02
C ALA A 26 -10.34 -26.66 -12.70
N GLY A 27 -9.78 -26.71 -11.49
CA GLY A 27 -8.73 -25.76 -11.05
C GLY A 27 -7.45 -25.81 -11.90
N ASN A 28 -6.96 -26.99 -12.26
CA ASN A 28 -5.71 -27.12 -13.01
C ASN A 28 -5.87 -26.83 -14.50
N ALA A 29 -6.99 -27.23 -15.12
CA ALA A 29 -7.25 -26.97 -16.53
C ALA A 29 -7.37 -25.47 -16.82
N ASN A 30 -8.13 -24.74 -16.02
CA ASN A 30 -8.22 -23.27 -16.13
C ASN A 30 -6.86 -22.59 -15.94
N THR A 31 -6.08 -23.00 -14.96
CA THR A 31 -4.73 -22.48 -14.73
C THR A 31 -3.80 -22.77 -15.90
N ALA A 32 -3.84 -23.97 -16.45
CA ALA A 32 -3.04 -24.38 -17.60
C ALA A 32 -3.37 -23.53 -18.86
N VAL A 33 -4.66 -23.30 -19.12
CA VAL A 33 -5.13 -22.46 -20.23
C VAL A 33 -4.67 -21.01 -20.04
N GLN A 34 -4.86 -20.43 -18.83
CA GLN A 34 -4.43 -19.06 -18.52
C GLN A 34 -2.91 -18.89 -18.67
N LEU A 35 -2.12 -19.86 -18.20
CA LEU A 35 -0.67 -19.84 -18.41
C LEU A 35 -0.30 -19.94 -19.88
N SER A 36 -0.99 -20.78 -20.67
CA SER A 36 -0.74 -20.90 -22.10
C SER A 36 -1.04 -19.60 -22.85
N ILE A 37 -2.09 -18.86 -22.46
CA ILE A 37 -2.40 -17.54 -23.00
C ILE A 37 -1.32 -16.53 -22.55
N THR A 38 -0.98 -16.52 -21.28
CA THR A 38 0.05 -15.63 -20.71
C THR A 38 1.40 -15.77 -21.42
N LEU A 39 1.79 -17.00 -21.71
CA LEU A 39 3.04 -17.31 -22.43
C LEU A 39 2.94 -17.15 -23.96
N ASN A 40 1.81 -16.67 -24.48
CA ASN A 40 1.53 -16.56 -25.91
C ASN A 40 1.57 -17.91 -26.66
N ALA A 41 1.35 -19.01 -25.95
CA ALA A 41 1.22 -20.36 -26.52
C ALA A 41 -0.15 -20.57 -27.18
N MET A 42 -1.16 -19.84 -26.68
CA MET A 42 -2.53 -19.79 -27.20
C MET A 42 -2.99 -18.35 -27.34
N ASP A 43 -3.88 -18.08 -28.27
CA ASP A 43 -4.56 -16.79 -28.37
C ASP A 43 -5.78 -16.75 -27.42
N SER A 44 -6.14 -15.58 -26.94
CA SER A 44 -7.33 -15.41 -26.08
C SER A 44 -8.63 -15.84 -26.77
N SER A 45 -8.70 -15.78 -28.10
CA SER A 45 -9.83 -16.28 -28.89
C SER A 45 -9.99 -17.80 -28.81
N GLN A 46 -8.89 -18.54 -28.62
CA GLN A 46 -8.91 -20.00 -28.48
C GLN A 46 -9.48 -20.47 -27.14
N GLN A 47 -9.56 -19.57 -26.15
CA GLN A 47 -10.24 -19.85 -24.89
C GLN A 47 -11.72 -20.21 -25.06
N ALA A 48 -12.37 -19.69 -26.11
CA ALA A 48 -13.74 -20.03 -26.44
C ALA A 48 -13.86 -21.35 -27.22
N ALA A 49 -12.74 -21.92 -27.68
CA ALA A 49 -12.70 -23.11 -28.54
C ALA A 49 -11.70 -24.16 -28.01
N LEU A 50 -11.69 -24.40 -26.70
CA LEU A 50 -10.75 -25.33 -26.04
C LEU A 50 -10.84 -26.76 -26.57
N ASN A 51 -12.02 -27.19 -27.05
CA ASN A 51 -12.25 -28.50 -27.63
C ASN A 51 -11.76 -28.60 -29.11
N ALA A 52 -11.31 -27.51 -29.72
CA ALA A 52 -10.77 -27.56 -31.08
C ALA A 52 -9.45 -28.32 -31.10
N VAL A 53 -9.23 -29.08 -32.20
CA VAL A 53 -8.03 -29.90 -32.37
C VAL A 53 -6.80 -29.02 -32.56
N VAL A 54 -5.70 -29.36 -31.89
CA VAL A 54 -4.42 -28.69 -32.00
C VAL A 54 -3.71 -29.18 -33.30
N THR A 55 -3.25 -28.22 -34.10
CA THR A 55 -2.48 -28.50 -35.32
C THR A 55 -0.98 -28.55 -35.03
N ARG A 56 -0.20 -29.10 -35.96
CA ARG A 56 1.27 -29.15 -35.85
C ARG A 56 1.91 -27.77 -35.83
N GLY A 57 1.34 -26.79 -36.53
CA GLY A 57 1.75 -25.38 -36.43
C GLY A 57 1.48 -24.79 -35.06
N ALA A 58 0.31 -25.05 -34.51
CA ALA A 58 -0.05 -24.61 -33.16
C ALA A 58 0.83 -25.28 -32.08
N LEU A 59 1.12 -26.59 -32.21
CA LEU A 59 2.05 -27.26 -31.28
C LEU A 59 3.47 -26.66 -31.37
N ALA A 60 3.97 -26.32 -32.54
CA ALA A 60 5.27 -25.64 -32.68
C ALA A 60 5.28 -24.29 -31.93
N ARG A 61 4.17 -23.51 -32.02
CA ARG A 61 4.01 -22.29 -31.23
C ARG A 61 4.03 -22.59 -29.74
N MET A 62 3.29 -23.57 -29.27
CA MET A 62 3.27 -23.95 -27.84
C MET A 62 4.66 -24.35 -27.34
N LEU A 63 5.41 -25.19 -28.09
CA LEU A 63 6.76 -25.61 -27.73
C LEU A 63 7.71 -24.41 -27.51
N VAL A 64 7.70 -23.49 -28.48
CA VAL A 64 8.57 -22.30 -28.42
C VAL A 64 8.16 -21.37 -27.27
N SER A 65 6.87 -21.18 -27.06
CA SER A 65 6.34 -20.35 -25.98
C SER A 65 6.69 -20.88 -24.57
N TYR A 66 6.77 -22.22 -24.44
CA TYR A 66 7.22 -22.89 -23.23
C TYR A 66 8.73 -23.17 -23.19
N SER A 67 9.54 -22.41 -23.93
CA SER A 67 11.00 -22.55 -24.00
C SER A 67 11.72 -21.25 -23.66
N THR A 68 13.05 -21.33 -23.56
CA THR A 68 13.92 -20.15 -23.43
C THR A 68 13.98 -19.30 -24.71
N TYR A 69 13.46 -19.82 -25.85
CA TYR A 69 13.45 -19.13 -27.15
C TYR A 69 12.20 -18.28 -27.38
N ARG A 70 11.24 -18.20 -26.42
CA ARG A 70 10.00 -17.46 -26.61
C ARG A 70 10.22 -15.99 -26.96
N GLU A 71 11.23 -15.34 -26.36
CA GLU A 71 11.57 -13.94 -26.61
C GLU A 71 12.27 -13.74 -28.00
N SER A 72 12.76 -14.80 -28.59
CA SER A 72 13.46 -14.74 -29.89
C SER A 72 12.50 -14.66 -31.09
N VAL A 73 11.23 -14.93 -30.90
CA VAL A 73 10.22 -14.94 -31.97
C VAL A 73 9.99 -13.55 -32.56
N GLY A 74 9.88 -12.53 -31.73
CA GLY A 74 9.61 -11.14 -32.13
C GLY A 74 10.75 -10.48 -32.92
N SER A 75 11.96 -10.99 -32.84
CA SER A 75 13.13 -10.49 -33.57
C SER A 75 13.27 -11.07 -35.02
N GLN A 76 12.38 -11.98 -35.37
CA GLN A 76 12.43 -12.69 -36.64
C GLN A 76 11.51 -11.99 -37.66
N GLY A 77 12.06 -11.25 -38.61
CA GLY A 77 11.31 -10.72 -39.74
C GLY A 77 10.69 -11.82 -40.64
N THR A 78 10.39 -11.54 -41.90
CA THR A 78 9.92 -12.55 -42.84
C THR A 78 10.94 -13.68 -42.95
N VAL A 79 10.55 -14.87 -42.46
CA VAL A 79 11.48 -15.97 -42.25
C VAL A 79 11.41 -16.91 -43.44
N GLY A 80 12.56 -17.17 -44.07
CA GLY A 80 12.66 -18.26 -45.03
C GLY A 80 12.36 -19.60 -44.34
N THR A 81 11.43 -20.37 -44.85
CA THR A 81 11.15 -21.73 -44.41
C THR A 81 11.77 -22.75 -45.35
N LEU A 82 12.16 -23.90 -44.77
CA LEU A 82 12.69 -25.02 -45.53
C LEU A 82 11.58 -25.94 -46.09
N PHE A 83 10.31 -25.63 -45.80
CA PHE A 83 9.16 -26.47 -46.09
C PHE A 83 8.32 -25.89 -47.22
N THR A 84 7.92 -26.77 -48.15
CA THR A 84 7.20 -26.38 -49.37
C THR A 84 5.77 -25.89 -49.09
N ASP A 85 5.18 -26.32 -48.00
CA ASP A 85 3.80 -26.04 -47.58
C ASP A 85 3.70 -25.00 -46.43
N LEU A 86 4.82 -24.36 -46.06
CA LEU A 86 4.84 -23.35 -45.02
C LEU A 86 5.51 -22.06 -45.56
N PRO A 87 4.73 -21.11 -46.08
CA PRO A 87 5.26 -19.84 -46.55
C PRO A 87 5.83 -19.01 -45.41
N GLY A 88 6.88 -18.22 -45.69
CA GLY A 88 7.52 -17.35 -44.68
C GLY A 88 6.62 -16.28 -44.05
N THR A 89 5.47 -16.03 -44.67
CA THR A 89 4.42 -15.14 -44.17
C THR A 89 3.45 -15.83 -43.22
N SER A 90 3.54 -17.15 -43.06
CA SER A 90 2.69 -17.90 -42.12
C SER A 90 2.99 -17.47 -40.68
N PRO A 91 1.95 -17.26 -39.82
CA PRO A 91 2.14 -16.95 -38.43
C PRO A 91 2.89 -18.06 -37.64
N TYR A 92 2.91 -19.27 -38.18
CA TYR A 92 3.63 -20.40 -37.59
C TYR A 92 5.09 -20.52 -38.07
N ALA A 93 5.49 -19.85 -39.15
CA ALA A 93 6.81 -20.00 -39.73
C ALA A 93 7.98 -19.78 -38.75
N PRO A 94 8.01 -18.71 -37.94
CA PRO A 94 9.08 -18.49 -36.95
C PRO A 94 9.12 -19.57 -35.89
N TYR A 95 7.97 -20.03 -35.41
CA TYR A 95 7.88 -21.09 -34.40
C TYR A 95 8.32 -22.45 -34.93
N VAL A 96 7.87 -22.81 -36.11
CA VAL A 96 8.27 -24.06 -36.77
C VAL A 96 9.78 -24.09 -36.99
N ARG A 97 10.38 -22.99 -37.46
CA ARG A 97 11.82 -22.88 -37.61
C ARG A 97 12.56 -23.18 -36.33
N ILE A 98 12.18 -22.53 -35.20
CA ILE A 98 12.81 -22.73 -33.90
C ILE A 98 12.62 -24.17 -33.42
N ALA A 99 11.39 -24.71 -33.51
CA ALA A 99 11.09 -26.07 -33.08
C ALA A 99 11.87 -27.14 -33.84
N VAL A 100 12.05 -26.93 -35.15
CA VAL A 100 12.83 -27.86 -36.03
C VAL A 100 14.34 -27.71 -35.80
N GLN A 101 14.84 -26.48 -35.65
CA GLN A 101 16.27 -26.23 -35.39
C GLN A 101 16.70 -26.85 -34.05
N ASN A 102 15.83 -26.87 -33.04
CA ASN A 102 16.09 -27.52 -31.75
C ASN A 102 15.75 -29.02 -31.73
N GLY A 103 15.30 -29.58 -32.84
CA GLY A 103 15.00 -31.01 -32.97
C GLY A 103 13.74 -31.46 -32.21
N TRP A 104 12.90 -30.54 -31.72
CA TRP A 104 11.66 -30.89 -31.03
C TRP A 104 10.61 -31.45 -31.97
N MET A 105 10.56 -30.92 -33.21
CA MET A 105 9.71 -31.40 -34.28
C MET A 105 10.53 -31.63 -35.54
N ASN A 106 10.03 -32.47 -36.45
CA ASN A 106 10.64 -32.72 -37.76
C ASN A 106 9.61 -32.48 -38.87
N GLY A 107 10.09 -32.11 -40.04
CA GLY A 107 9.31 -32.19 -41.26
C GLY A 107 9.21 -33.62 -41.80
N TYR A 108 8.53 -33.79 -42.93
CA TYR A 108 8.36 -35.05 -43.61
C TYR A 108 9.41 -35.21 -44.72
N THR A 109 9.60 -36.44 -45.16
CA THR A 109 10.61 -36.78 -46.19
C THR A 109 10.29 -36.20 -47.58
N ASP A 110 9.04 -35.77 -47.80
CA ASP A 110 8.59 -35.09 -49.04
C ASP A 110 8.88 -33.57 -49.04
N GLY A 111 9.55 -33.06 -48.02
CA GLY A 111 9.85 -31.64 -47.86
C GLY A 111 8.72 -30.79 -47.29
N SER A 112 7.61 -31.41 -46.85
CA SER A 112 6.50 -30.72 -46.20
C SER A 112 6.63 -30.70 -44.67
N PHE A 113 5.95 -29.73 -43.98
CA PHE A 113 5.79 -29.69 -42.55
C PHE A 113 4.39 -30.11 -42.09
N ARG A 114 3.40 -29.89 -42.95
CA ARG A 114 1.96 -30.13 -42.72
C ARG A 114 1.44 -29.37 -41.51
N PRO A 115 1.52 -28.01 -41.49
CA PRO A 115 1.21 -27.19 -40.35
C PRO A 115 -0.23 -27.34 -39.85
N ASP A 116 -1.17 -27.67 -40.73
CA ASP A 116 -2.60 -27.78 -40.44
C ASP A 116 -3.04 -29.19 -40.02
N ASN A 117 -2.14 -30.18 -40.07
CA ASN A 117 -2.47 -31.54 -39.64
C ASN A 117 -2.66 -31.58 -38.09
N ALA A 118 -3.64 -32.38 -37.69
CA ALA A 118 -3.89 -32.67 -36.28
C ALA A 118 -2.66 -33.34 -35.62
N VAL A 119 -2.46 -33.04 -34.32
CA VAL A 119 -1.39 -33.63 -33.52
C VAL A 119 -1.95 -34.73 -32.65
N THR A 120 -1.32 -35.92 -32.67
CA THR A 120 -1.68 -37.03 -31.78
C THR A 120 -1.00 -36.91 -30.40
N LEU A 121 -1.51 -37.67 -29.44
CA LEU A 121 -0.95 -37.69 -28.07
C LEU A 121 0.55 -38.04 -28.07
N GLU A 122 0.95 -39.08 -28.79
CA GLU A 122 2.35 -39.54 -28.85
C GLU A 122 3.27 -38.56 -29.56
N GLU A 123 2.78 -37.81 -30.54
CA GLU A 123 3.55 -36.75 -31.22
C GLU A 123 3.81 -35.57 -30.25
N ALA A 124 2.78 -35.09 -29.58
CA ALA A 124 2.91 -33.99 -28.59
C ALA A 124 3.82 -34.39 -27.42
N VAL A 125 3.59 -35.55 -26.83
CA VAL A 125 4.42 -36.07 -25.74
C VAL A 125 5.88 -36.20 -26.16
N THR A 126 6.14 -36.73 -27.35
CA THR A 126 7.52 -36.82 -27.86
C THR A 126 8.19 -35.46 -28.02
N ALA A 127 7.47 -34.48 -28.53
CA ALA A 127 7.98 -33.12 -28.67
C ALA A 127 8.26 -32.46 -27.32
N ILE A 128 7.36 -32.64 -26.35
CA ILE A 128 7.51 -32.11 -24.97
C ILE A 128 8.69 -32.77 -24.26
N LEU A 129 8.86 -34.10 -24.34
CA LEU A 129 10.01 -34.78 -23.76
C LEU A 129 11.36 -34.26 -24.34
N LYS A 130 11.41 -34.05 -25.64
CA LYS A 130 12.60 -33.43 -26.30
C LYS A 130 12.81 -31.99 -25.80
N LEU A 131 11.75 -31.20 -25.68
CA LEU A 131 11.80 -29.84 -25.09
C LEU A 131 12.38 -29.85 -23.66
N MET A 132 12.01 -30.85 -22.85
CA MET A 132 12.53 -31.05 -21.49
C MET A 132 13.95 -31.65 -21.46
N GLY A 133 14.59 -31.87 -22.60
CA GLY A 133 15.95 -32.33 -22.74
C GLY A 133 16.14 -33.86 -22.73
N TYR A 134 15.06 -34.64 -22.76
CA TYR A 134 15.16 -36.10 -22.82
C TYR A 134 15.59 -36.54 -24.24
N LYS A 135 16.55 -37.46 -24.28
CA LYS A 135 16.95 -38.11 -25.56
C LYS A 135 16.08 -39.33 -25.78
N MET A 136 15.52 -39.43 -26.97
CA MET A 136 14.62 -40.53 -27.29
C MET A 136 15.32 -41.87 -27.28
N THR A 137 16.63 -41.90 -27.54
CA THR A 137 17.50 -43.09 -27.47
C THR A 137 17.67 -43.64 -26.05
N ASP A 138 17.46 -42.82 -25.05
CA ASP A 138 17.66 -43.17 -23.62
C ASP A 138 16.39 -43.75 -22.97
N LEU A 139 15.29 -43.77 -23.76
CA LEU A 139 14.01 -44.32 -23.29
C LEU A 139 13.93 -45.83 -23.56
N SER A 140 13.46 -46.58 -22.55
CA SER A 140 13.30 -48.03 -22.66
C SER A 140 12.05 -48.39 -23.46
N GLY A 141 12.18 -49.18 -24.50
CA GLY A 141 11.10 -49.66 -25.35
C GLY A 141 11.09 -49.03 -26.73
N SER A 142 10.04 -49.32 -27.50
CA SER A 142 9.82 -48.80 -28.84
C SER A 142 8.82 -47.67 -28.87
N PHE A 143 8.91 -46.79 -29.90
CA PHE A 143 7.91 -45.78 -30.17
C PHE A 143 6.57 -46.45 -30.51
N PRO A 144 5.42 -45.94 -29.99
CA PRO A 144 5.29 -44.78 -29.10
C PRO A 144 5.28 -45.12 -27.59
N ASN A 145 5.30 -46.43 -27.23
CA ASN A 145 5.13 -46.86 -25.85
C ASN A 145 6.23 -46.31 -24.92
N ALA A 146 7.47 -46.24 -25.36
CA ALA A 146 8.57 -45.69 -24.60
C ALA A 146 8.30 -44.23 -24.14
N GLN A 147 7.81 -43.41 -25.08
CA GLN A 147 7.50 -42.00 -24.82
C GLN A 147 6.26 -41.86 -23.90
N LEU A 148 5.20 -42.64 -24.18
CA LEU A 148 3.98 -42.60 -23.36
C LEU A 148 4.21 -43.06 -21.92
N ASN A 149 5.04 -44.11 -21.74
CA ASN A 149 5.43 -44.61 -20.42
C ASN A 149 6.25 -43.53 -19.65
N LYS A 150 7.22 -42.90 -20.31
CA LYS A 150 8.02 -41.84 -19.73
C LYS A 150 7.15 -40.62 -19.36
N ALA A 151 6.22 -40.25 -20.20
CA ALA A 151 5.26 -39.16 -19.89
C ALA A 151 4.39 -39.49 -18.68
N SER A 152 3.94 -40.74 -18.55
CA SER A 152 3.18 -41.17 -17.38
C SER A 152 4.02 -41.18 -16.09
N GLU A 153 5.27 -41.67 -16.16
CA GLU A 153 6.24 -41.62 -15.07
C GLU A 153 6.48 -40.20 -14.56
N LEU A 154 6.58 -39.24 -15.47
CA LEU A 154 6.80 -37.82 -15.14
C LEU A 154 5.51 -37.08 -14.75
N GLY A 155 4.35 -37.72 -14.80
CA GLY A 155 3.08 -37.09 -14.53
C GLY A 155 2.59 -36.11 -15.64
N LEU A 156 3.20 -36.11 -16.82
CA LEU A 156 2.80 -35.22 -17.92
C LEU A 156 1.35 -35.40 -18.35
N ARG A 157 0.84 -36.65 -18.21
CA ARG A 157 -0.53 -37.02 -18.60
C ARG A 157 -1.56 -36.82 -17.48
N ASN A 158 -1.21 -36.20 -16.38
CA ASN A 158 -2.19 -35.94 -15.31
C ASN A 158 -3.35 -35.11 -15.87
N GLN A 159 -4.57 -35.61 -15.70
CA GLN A 159 -5.82 -35.04 -16.23
C GLN A 159 -5.93 -35.01 -17.77
N VAL A 160 -5.10 -35.73 -18.49
CA VAL A 160 -5.19 -35.93 -19.95
C VAL A 160 -5.56 -37.37 -20.24
N ASP A 161 -6.83 -37.58 -20.56
CA ASP A 161 -7.40 -38.92 -20.83
C ASP A 161 -7.58 -39.12 -22.34
N ARG A 162 -6.45 -39.30 -23.04
CA ARG A 162 -6.37 -39.62 -24.48
C ARG A 162 -5.63 -40.91 -24.69
N ASN A 163 -6.11 -41.66 -25.68
CA ASN A 163 -5.45 -42.88 -26.13
C ASN A 163 -4.40 -42.59 -27.21
N GLN A 164 -3.51 -43.55 -27.39
CA GLN A 164 -2.56 -43.51 -28.53
C GLN A 164 -3.32 -43.39 -29.87
N GLY A 165 -2.81 -42.51 -30.73
CA GLY A 165 -3.39 -42.26 -32.07
C GLY A 165 -4.50 -41.21 -32.07
N GLU A 166 -5.03 -40.81 -30.93
CA GLU A 166 -6.07 -39.79 -30.83
C GLU A 166 -5.47 -38.38 -30.92
N ALA A 167 -6.18 -37.50 -31.63
CA ALA A 167 -5.82 -36.09 -31.73
C ALA A 167 -6.12 -35.34 -30.42
N LEU A 168 -5.23 -34.45 -30.02
CA LEU A 168 -5.37 -33.60 -28.82
C LEU A 168 -6.13 -32.33 -29.18
N ASN A 169 -6.88 -31.82 -28.15
CA ASN A 169 -7.47 -30.49 -28.19
C ASN A 169 -6.59 -29.46 -27.43
N TYR A 170 -6.98 -28.17 -27.46
CA TYR A 170 -6.21 -27.09 -26.83
C TYR A 170 -6.13 -27.22 -25.31
N GLU A 171 -7.21 -27.67 -24.63
CA GLU A 171 -7.20 -27.86 -23.18
C GLU A 171 -6.22 -28.96 -22.76
N GLU A 172 -6.22 -30.08 -23.45
CA GLU A 172 -5.34 -31.21 -23.19
C GLU A 172 -3.86 -30.85 -23.45
N CYS A 173 -3.58 -30.13 -24.55
CA CYS A 173 -2.24 -29.62 -24.80
C CYS A 173 -1.79 -28.64 -23.72
N ALA A 174 -2.66 -27.70 -23.29
CA ALA A 174 -2.34 -26.79 -22.20
C ALA A 174 -2.01 -27.53 -20.90
N LEU A 175 -2.77 -28.59 -20.57
CA LEU A 175 -2.49 -29.45 -19.41
C LEU A 175 -1.15 -30.19 -19.54
N LEU A 176 -0.82 -30.76 -20.69
CA LEU A 176 0.48 -31.41 -20.93
C LEU A 176 1.65 -30.45 -20.67
N PHE A 177 1.56 -29.21 -21.19
CA PHE A 177 2.58 -28.20 -20.98
C PHE A 177 2.63 -27.69 -19.54
N TYR A 178 1.48 -27.51 -18.88
CA TYR A 178 1.43 -27.15 -17.46
C TYR A 178 2.09 -28.22 -16.58
N ASN A 179 1.76 -29.50 -16.83
CA ASN A 179 2.36 -30.63 -16.12
C ASN A 179 3.88 -30.71 -16.37
N ALA A 180 4.32 -30.38 -17.59
CA ALA A 180 5.74 -30.32 -17.89
C ALA A 180 6.51 -29.28 -17.06
N LEU A 181 5.91 -28.12 -16.75
CA LEU A 181 6.57 -27.11 -15.90
C LEU A 181 6.88 -27.62 -14.50
N THR A 182 6.05 -28.50 -13.94
CA THR A 182 6.22 -29.07 -12.60
C THR A 182 7.05 -30.34 -12.60
N ALA A 183 7.13 -31.04 -13.74
CA ALA A 183 7.87 -32.26 -13.88
C ALA A 183 9.40 -32.00 -13.96
N ASN A 184 10.18 -32.99 -13.56
CA ASN A 184 11.64 -32.91 -13.67
C ASN A 184 12.07 -33.00 -15.14
N ALA A 185 12.88 -32.07 -15.57
CA ALA A 185 13.62 -32.15 -16.82
C ALA A 185 14.73 -33.23 -16.77
N ALA A 186 15.33 -33.52 -17.90
CA ALA A 186 16.47 -34.44 -17.97
C ALA A 186 17.66 -34.00 -17.07
N SER A 187 17.74 -32.72 -16.73
CA SER A 187 18.71 -32.15 -15.78
C SER A 187 18.45 -32.50 -14.32
N GLY A 188 17.28 -33.07 -13.98
CA GLY A 188 16.89 -33.44 -12.63
C GLY A 188 16.16 -32.37 -11.82
N SER A 189 16.00 -31.15 -12.35
CA SER A 189 15.22 -30.07 -11.73
C SER A 189 13.90 -29.89 -12.43
N ALA A 190 12.91 -29.28 -11.75
CA ALA A 190 11.62 -28.94 -12.36
C ALA A 190 11.83 -28.10 -13.64
N TYR A 191 11.18 -28.46 -14.74
CA TYR A 191 11.36 -27.78 -16.02
C TYR A 191 11.03 -26.29 -15.95
N GLY A 192 9.97 -25.91 -15.25
CA GLY A 192 9.60 -24.51 -15.06
C GLY A 192 10.69 -23.67 -14.38
N SER A 193 11.48 -24.27 -13.49
CA SER A 193 12.62 -23.60 -12.86
C SER A 193 13.73 -23.26 -13.84
N SER A 194 13.94 -24.10 -14.88
CA SER A 194 14.91 -23.82 -15.95
C SER A 194 14.48 -22.63 -16.83
N LEU A 195 13.18 -22.34 -16.88
CA LEU A 195 12.62 -21.15 -17.53
C LEU A 195 12.60 -19.91 -16.60
N GLY A 196 13.10 -20.09 -15.37
CA GLY A 196 13.16 -19.06 -14.33
C GLY A 196 11.80 -18.78 -13.65
N PHE A 197 10.85 -19.72 -13.73
CA PHE A 197 9.62 -19.65 -12.96
C PHE A 197 9.82 -20.22 -11.55
N THR A 198 9.06 -19.73 -10.59
CA THR A 198 9.05 -20.30 -9.24
C THR A 198 8.18 -21.55 -9.23
N VAL A 199 8.78 -22.70 -8.94
CA VAL A 199 8.07 -23.97 -8.77
C VAL A 199 8.29 -24.45 -7.35
N SER A 200 7.21 -24.66 -6.60
CA SER A 200 7.25 -25.13 -5.21
C SER A 200 6.10 -26.09 -4.93
N ASN A 201 6.36 -27.15 -4.18
CA ASN A 201 5.36 -28.16 -3.81
C ASN A 201 4.61 -28.76 -5.01
N GLY A 202 5.29 -28.93 -6.15
CA GLY A 202 4.67 -29.47 -7.37
C GLY A 202 3.69 -28.52 -8.07
N GLN A 203 3.75 -27.24 -7.76
CA GLN A 203 2.93 -26.19 -8.39
C GLN A 203 3.80 -25.06 -8.93
N VAL A 204 3.36 -24.48 -10.05
CA VAL A 204 3.97 -23.28 -10.63
C VAL A 204 3.34 -22.05 -9.97
N ASP A 205 4.16 -21.14 -9.48
CA ASP A 205 3.69 -19.80 -9.11
C ASP A 205 3.33 -19.02 -10.38
N THR A 206 2.02 -18.94 -10.63
CA THR A 206 1.45 -18.25 -11.81
C THR A 206 1.87 -16.79 -11.86
N SER A 207 2.05 -16.14 -10.71
CA SER A 207 2.49 -14.75 -10.62
C SER A 207 3.92 -14.58 -11.15
N SER A 208 4.80 -15.54 -10.86
CA SER A 208 6.18 -15.52 -11.40
C SER A 208 6.21 -15.64 -12.92
N VAL A 209 5.28 -16.39 -13.48
CA VAL A 209 5.13 -16.53 -14.94
C VAL A 209 4.61 -15.24 -15.57
N MET A 210 3.57 -14.63 -14.95
CA MET A 210 2.99 -13.35 -15.42
C MET A 210 4.05 -12.24 -15.41
N LEU A 211 4.77 -12.08 -14.32
CA LEU A 211 5.82 -11.05 -14.20
C LEU A 211 6.90 -11.19 -15.27
N LYS A 212 7.28 -12.42 -15.63
CA LYS A 212 8.27 -12.68 -16.67
C LYS A 212 7.73 -12.55 -18.11
N SER A 213 6.42 -12.55 -18.29
CA SER A 213 5.79 -12.36 -19.59
C SER A 213 5.51 -10.89 -19.93
N LEU A 214 5.69 -9.98 -18.96
CA LEU A 214 5.48 -8.56 -19.19
C LEU A 214 6.60 -7.97 -20.06
N LYS A 215 6.20 -7.17 -21.05
CA LYS A 215 7.11 -6.31 -21.82
C LYS A 215 7.22 -4.96 -21.11
N GLY A 216 8.43 -4.47 -20.96
CA GLY A 216 8.76 -3.22 -20.26
C GLY A 216 9.87 -3.43 -19.20
N PRO A 217 10.22 -2.39 -18.42
CA PRO A 217 9.60 -1.06 -18.43
C PRO A 217 9.88 -0.26 -19.69
N PHE A 218 8.88 0.51 -20.13
CA PHE A 218 9.01 1.54 -21.16
C PHE A 218 8.66 2.88 -20.56
N VAL A 219 9.25 3.96 -21.05
CA VAL A 219 8.90 5.33 -20.71
C VAL A 219 8.11 5.94 -21.86
N ALA A 220 6.95 6.49 -21.57
CA ALA A 220 6.11 7.12 -22.58
C ALA A 220 6.72 8.47 -23.01
N GLY A 221 6.77 8.66 -24.34
CA GLY A 221 7.07 9.95 -24.96
C GLY A 221 5.79 10.73 -25.24
N ASP A 222 5.91 11.78 -26.09
CA ASP A 222 4.74 12.62 -26.46
C ASP A 222 3.64 11.84 -27.20
N THR A 223 4.00 10.74 -27.85
CA THR A 223 3.08 9.83 -28.52
C THR A 223 3.52 8.39 -28.32
N VAL A 224 2.61 7.53 -27.87
CA VAL A 224 2.84 6.10 -27.71
C VAL A 224 1.82 5.31 -28.52
N GLN A 225 2.30 4.37 -29.33
CA GLN A 225 1.44 3.40 -30.01
C GLN A 225 1.65 2.01 -29.41
N LEU A 226 0.61 1.48 -28.80
CA LEU A 226 0.60 0.10 -28.32
C LEU A 226 0.33 -0.85 -29.51
N PRO A 227 0.91 -2.07 -29.51
CA PRO A 227 0.68 -3.07 -30.57
C PRO A 227 -0.74 -3.67 -30.54
N PHE A 228 -1.57 -3.33 -29.57
CA PHE A 228 -2.93 -3.81 -29.38
C PHE A 228 -3.78 -2.76 -28.68
N VAL A 229 -5.11 -2.95 -28.68
CA VAL A 229 -6.04 -2.14 -27.90
C VAL A 229 -6.21 -2.81 -26.52
N PRO A 230 -5.81 -2.16 -25.42
CA PRO A 230 -5.95 -2.73 -24.10
C PRO A 230 -7.43 -2.99 -23.75
N LYS A 231 -7.72 -4.19 -23.21
CA LYS A 231 -9.01 -4.51 -22.61
C LYS A 231 -9.03 -4.23 -21.12
N MET A 232 -7.85 -4.27 -20.49
CA MET A 232 -7.67 -3.98 -19.09
C MET A 232 -6.50 -3.02 -18.92
N VAL A 233 -6.70 -2.01 -18.08
CA VAL A 233 -5.68 -1.03 -17.73
C VAL A 233 -5.56 -0.95 -16.22
N TYR A 234 -4.34 -0.96 -15.74
CA TYR A 234 -4.01 -0.72 -14.33
C TYR A 234 -3.10 0.51 -14.24
N ARG A 235 -3.50 1.50 -13.46
CA ARG A 235 -2.69 2.69 -13.18
C ARG A 235 -2.35 2.73 -11.70
N ASN A 236 -1.04 2.74 -11.39
CA ASN A 236 -0.52 2.67 -10.01
C ASN A 236 -1.16 1.52 -9.21
N ASP A 237 -1.17 0.32 -9.80
CA ASP A 237 -1.70 -0.92 -9.23
C ASP A 237 -3.23 -0.98 -9.04
N LYS A 238 -3.98 -0.10 -9.71
CA LYS A 238 -5.45 -0.05 -9.67
C LYS A 238 -6.06 -0.12 -11.05
N ALA A 239 -7.22 -0.75 -11.15
CA ALA A 239 -7.99 -0.77 -12.38
C ALA A 239 -8.35 0.66 -12.81
N SER A 240 -8.17 0.96 -14.08
CA SER A 240 -8.45 2.25 -14.70
C SER A 240 -9.24 2.04 -15.99
N GLU A 241 -10.11 2.96 -16.31
CA GLU A 241 -10.83 2.98 -17.59
C GLU A 241 -10.03 3.68 -18.69
N SER A 242 -9.05 4.53 -18.32
CA SER A 242 -8.21 5.27 -19.28
C SER A 242 -6.97 4.47 -19.65
N ALA A 243 -6.80 4.24 -20.95
CA ALA A 243 -5.59 3.69 -21.57
C ALA A 243 -4.61 4.78 -22.04
N GLU A 244 -4.88 6.05 -21.75
CA GLU A 244 -4.03 7.17 -22.12
C GLU A 244 -2.70 7.11 -21.39
N LEU A 245 -1.63 7.38 -22.12
CA LEU A 245 -0.26 7.44 -21.62
C LEU A 245 0.24 8.86 -21.77
N ASN A 246 0.56 9.49 -20.65
CA ASN A 246 1.16 10.80 -20.62
C ASN A 246 2.68 10.70 -20.76
N LYS A 247 3.33 11.78 -21.21
CA LYS A 247 4.79 11.90 -21.24
C LYS A 247 5.36 11.53 -19.87
N TYR A 248 6.40 10.70 -19.85
CA TYR A 248 7.07 10.19 -18.65
C TYR A 248 6.29 9.17 -17.82
N ASP A 249 5.11 8.69 -18.22
CA ASP A 249 4.52 7.50 -17.62
C ASP A 249 5.44 6.29 -17.87
N VAL A 250 5.65 5.48 -16.84
CA VAL A 250 6.31 4.18 -17.00
C VAL A 250 5.25 3.12 -17.25
N TYR A 251 5.39 2.36 -18.31
CA TYR A 251 4.39 1.36 -18.63
C TYR A 251 4.98 -0.01 -18.97
N TYR A 252 4.16 -1.01 -18.71
CA TYR A 252 4.37 -2.41 -19.05
C TYR A 252 3.13 -2.92 -19.75
N TYR A 253 3.28 -3.90 -20.60
CA TYR A 253 2.13 -4.50 -21.26
C TYR A 253 2.30 -6.00 -21.51
N SER A 254 1.15 -6.68 -21.63
CA SER A 254 1.06 -8.05 -22.12
C SER A 254 0.09 -8.09 -23.29
N GLU A 255 0.58 -8.42 -24.47
CA GLU A 255 -0.23 -8.56 -25.68
C GLU A 255 -1.21 -9.73 -25.55
N SER A 256 -0.75 -10.85 -24.98
CA SER A 256 -1.56 -12.05 -24.76
C SER A 256 -2.74 -11.82 -23.82
N LEU A 257 -2.53 -11.03 -22.76
CA LEU A 257 -3.58 -10.66 -21.81
C LEU A 257 -4.34 -9.39 -22.23
N GLN A 258 -3.92 -8.72 -23.32
CA GLN A 258 -4.44 -7.41 -23.74
C GLN A 258 -4.53 -6.41 -22.59
N THR A 259 -3.50 -6.39 -21.72
CA THR A 259 -3.46 -5.62 -20.49
C THR A 259 -2.29 -4.64 -20.49
N LEU A 260 -2.55 -3.43 -20.01
CA LEU A 260 -1.59 -2.33 -19.87
C LEU A 260 -1.47 -2.00 -18.37
N TRP A 261 -0.24 -1.86 -17.88
CA TRP A 261 0.09 -1.34 -16.55
C TRP A 261 0.84 -0.03 -16.68
N VAL A 262 0.39 0.99 -16.01
CA VAL A 262 0.93 2.35 -16.06
C VAL A 262 1.32 2.80 -14.67
N TYR A 263 2.51 3.38 -14.53
CA TYR A 263 3.04 3.92 -13.28
C TYR A 263 3.43 5.39 -13.48
N THR A 264 2.85 6.27 -12.69
CA THR A 264 3.13 7.71 -12.70
C THR A 264 4.07 8.12 -11.56
N ARG A 265 4.56 7.14 -10.77
CA ARG A 265 5.40 7.38 -9.59
C ARG A 265 6.74 7.96 -9.98
N ARG A 266 7.16 8.98 -9.26
CA ARG A 266 8.42 9.69 -9.47
C ARG A 266 9.19 9.84 -8.16
N ALA A 267 10.50 9.98 -8.24
CA ALA A 267 11.36 10.38 -7.15
C ALA A 267 12.34 11.45 -7.64
N ALA A 268 12.12 12.68 -7.22
CA ALA A 268 12.90 13.79 -7.69
C ALA A 268 13.78 14.36 -6.58
N GLY A 269 14.92 14.95 -6.96
CA GLY A 269 15.88 15.55 -6.08
C GLY A 269 17.31 15.38 -6.56
N ARG A 270 18.26 15.77 -5.72
CA ARG A 270 19.68 15.63 -6.02
C ARG A 270 20.17 14.20 -5.73
N ILE A 271 20.97 13.66 -6.62
CA ILE A 271 21.68 12.39 -6.37
C ILE A 271 22.71 12.60 -5.28
N THR A 272 22.55 11.91 -4.15
CA THR A 272 23.46 12.00 -2.99
C THR A 272 24.48 10.87 -2.96
N ALA A 273 24.17 9.72 -3.57
CA ALA A 273 25.08 8.59 -3.68
C ALA A 273 24.76 7.72 -4.90
N VAL A 274 25.76 7.03 -5.40
CA VAL A 274 25.64 5.99 -6.43
C VAL A 274 26.37 4.73 -5.97
N SER A 275 25.87 3.56 -6.30
CA SER A 275 26.45 2.29 -5.87
C SER A 275 26.38 1.24 -7.00
N PRO A 276 27.35 0.29 -7.12
CA PRO A 276 28.54 0.13 -6.29
C PRO A 276 29.69 1.10 -6.65
N SER A 277 29.65 1.75 -7.83
CA SER A 277 30.67 2.70 -8.25
C SER A 277 30.07 3.79 -9.14
N ALA A 278 30.71 4.96 -9.17
CA ALA A 278 30.29 6.08 -10.02
C ALA A 278 30.33 5.78 -11.52
N SER A 279 31.24 4.91 -11.97
CA SER A 279 31.40 4.55 -13.38
C SER A 279 30.46 3.43 -13.86
N ALA A 280 29.98 2.60 -12.94
CA ALA A 280 29.07 1.50 -13.24
C ALA A 280 28.02 1.37 -12.13
N PRO A 281 27.12 2.34 -12.01
CA PRO A 281 26.08 2.33 -11.00
C PRO A 281 25.02 1.27 -11.29
N THR A 282 24.51 0.63 -10.22
CA THR A 282 23.32 -0.23 -10.27
C THR A 282 22.19 0.33 -9.40
N SER A 283 22.51 1.34 -8.57
CA SER A 283 21.53 2.07 -7.79
C SER A 283 21.99 3.52 -7.54
N VAL A 284 20.99 4.37 -7.31
CA VAL A 284 21.19 5.79 -6.96
C VAL A 284 20.39 6.12 -5.71
N THR A 285 20.90 7.08 -4.93
CA THR A 285 20.19 7.61 -3.75
C THR A 285 19.70 9.02 -4.07
N VAL A 286 18.40 9.21 -4.02
CA VAL A 286 17.71 10.48 -4.21
C VAL A 286 16.79 10.72 -3.02
N ALA A 287 16.78 11.91 -2.47
CA ALA A 287 15.96 12.25 -1.29
C ALA A 287 16.07 11.23 -0.14
N GLY A 288 17.29 10.74 0.13
CA GLY A 288 17.56 9.76 1.20
C GLY A 288 17.14 8.32 0.92
N THR A 289 16.51 8.04 -0.22
CA THR A 289 16.06 6.68 -0.60
C THR A 289 16.92 6.14 -1.75
N SER A 290 17.34 4.88 -1.63
CA SER A 290 18.11 4.20 -2.69
C SER A 290 17.15 3.50 -3.66
N TYR A 291 17.33 3.77 -4.96
CA TYR A 291 16.56 3.20 -6.06
C TYR A 291 17.48 2.37 -6.96
N THR A 292 17.03 1.16 -7.27
CA THR A 292 17.72 0.29 -8.23
C THR A 292 17.51 0.83 -9.65
N LEU A 293 18.52 0.79 -10.50
CA LEU A 293 18.42 1.20 -11.90
C LEU A 293 17.85 0.05 -12.74
N GLY A 294 16.76 0.30 -13.44
CA GLY A 294 15.96 -0.71 -14.14
C GLY A 294 16.61 -1.26 -15.41
N SER A 295 17.61 -0.57 -15.95
CA SER A 295 18.31 -0.99 -17.17
C SER A 295 19.71 -0.41 -17.26
N SER A 296 20.53 -1.00 -18.15
CA SER A 296 21.87 -0.47 -18.44
C SER A 296 21.83 0.91 -19.12
N ALA A 297 20.75 1.21 -19.85
CA ALA A 297 20.54 2.53 -20.45
C ALA A 297 20.35 3.60 -19.38
N VAL A 298 19.52 3.34 -18.37
CA VAL A 298 19.32 4.21 -17.20
C VAL A 298 20.59 4.33 -16.37
N ALA A 299 21.32 3.24 -16.15
CA ALA A 299 22.60 3.24 -15.47
C ALA A 299 23.65 4.12 -16.17
N SER A 300 23.64 4.09 -17.51
CA SER A 300 24.53 4.93 -18.32
C SER A 300 24.26 6.42 -18.14
N GLN A 301 23.02 6.86 -17.95
CA GLN A 301 22.66 8.27 -17.78
C GLN A 301 23.22 8.85 -16.48
N VAL A 302 23.28 8.06 -15.40
CA VAL A 302 23.83 8.51 -14.10
C VAL A 302 25.28 8.11 -13.87
N SER A 303 25.92 7.51 -14.88
CA SER A 303 27.33 7.16 -14.81
C SER A 303 28.21 8.39 -14.93
N SER A 304 29.24 8.50 -14.06
CA SER A 304 30.25 9.54 -14.15
C SER A 304 31.04 9.52 -15.47
N LEU A 305 31.04 8.41 -16.19
CA LEU A 305 31.64 8.32 -17.52
C LEU A 305 30.89 9.15 -18.58
N ASN A 306 29.61 9.44 -18.32
CA ASN A 306 28.75 10.24 -19.21
C ASN A 306 28.40 11.61 -18.60
N GLY A 307 29.11 12.02 -17.53
CA GLY A 307 28.90 13.31 -16.88
C GLY A 307 27.80 13.36 -15.85
N GLY A 308 27.13 12.22 -15.59
CA GLY A 308 26.11 12.08 -14.56
C GLY A 308 26.69 11.72 -13.18
N GLY A 309 25.82 11.57 -12.21
CA GLY A 309 26.17 11.05 -10.89
C GLY A 309 25.86 11.97 -9.73
N VAL A 310 26.65 11.86 -8.67
CA VAL A 310 26.41 12.60 -7.42
C VAL A 310 26.43 14.11 -7.65
N GLY A 311 25.42 14.81 -7.15
CA GLY A 311 25.22 16.25 -7.28
C GLY A 311 24.24 16.66 -8.38
N GLU A 312 23.92 15.77 -9.32
CA GLU A 312 22.94 16.04 -10.37
C GLU A 312 21.51 16.06 -9.80
N VAL A 313 20.72 17.03 -10.28
CA VAL A 313 19.28 17.09 -9.96
C VAL A 313 18.52 16.28 -11.02
N VAL A 314 17.75 15.31 -10.58
CA VAL A 314 17.07 14.37 -11.47
C VAL A 314 15.65 14.09 -10.99
N THR A 315 14.78 13.71 -11.93
CA THR A 315 13.51 13.04 -11.62
C THR A 315 13.60 11.59 -12.10
N LEU A 316 13.60 10.65 -11.18
CA LEU A 316 13.54 9.23 -11.46
C LEU A 316 12.10 8.84 -11.78
N LEU A 317 11.89 8.17 -12.91
CA LEU A 317 10.61 7.62 -13.31
C LEU A 317 10.53 6.18 -12.79
N LEU A 318 9.63 5.91 -11.84
CA LEU A 318 9.63 4.66 -11.10
C LEU A 318 8.70 3.63 -11.73
N GLY A 319 9.23 2.46 -11.93
CA GLY A 319 8.52 1.31 -12.46
C GLY A 319 7.74 0.51 -11.40
N MET A 320 7.28 -0.65 -11.80
CA MET A 320 6.42 -1.56 -11.03
C MET A 320 7.00 -1.91 -9.64
N ASN A 321 8.30 -2.15 -9.55
CA ASN A 321 8.99 -2.52 -8.30
C ASN A 321 9.70 -1.34 -7.64
N ASN A 322 9.34 -0.10 -8.00
CA ASN A 322 10.03 1.14 -7.62
C ASN A 322 11.49 1.21 -8.09
N GLU A 323 11.85 0.49 -9.13
CA GLU A 323 13.10 0.69 -9.85
C GLU A 323 13.02 1.95 -10.71
N ALA A 324 14.15 2.64 -10.90
CA ALA A 324 14.25 3.75 -11.85
C ALA A 324 14.23 3.19 -13.29
N ALA A 325 13.09 3.26 -13.93
CA ALA A 325 12.88 2.83 -15.32
C ALA A 325 13.32 3.89 -16.34
N GLY A 326 13.38 5.15 -15.92
CA GLY A 326 13.85 6.29 -16.69
C GLY A 326 14.35 7.40 -15.79
N ILE A 327 15.02 8.38 -16.35
CA ILE A 327 15.55 9.55 -15.65
C ILE A 327 15.31 10.79 -16.51
N VAL A 328 14.78 11.83 -15.88
CA VAL A 328 14.66 13.17 -16.45
C VAL A 328 15.73 14.04 -15.79
N THR A 329 16.45 14.83 -16.58
CA THR A 329 17.55 15.69 -16.15
C THR A 329 17.39 17.11 -16.68
N GLY A 330 18.18 18.05 -16.19
CA GLY A 330 18.19 19.43 -16.64
C GLY A 330 16.94 20.21 -16.21
N GLU A 331 16.46 21.11 -17.06
CA GLU A 331 15.33 22.01 -16.74
C GLU A 331 13.99 21.31 -16.60
N GLU A 332 13.87 20.09 -17.14
CA GLU A 332 12.65 19.28 -17.03
C GLU A 332 12.60 18.45 -15.72
N ALA A 333 13.69 18.42 -14.93
CA ALA A 333 13.71 17.74 -13.65
C ALA A 333 12.99 18.58 -12.57
N ASP A 334 12.16 17.94 -11.77
CA ASP A 334 11.49 18.60 -10.65
C ASP A 334 12.52 19.05 -9.61
N SER A 335 12.48 20.33 -9.28
CA SER A 335 13.43 20.96 -8.36
C SER A 335 12.78 21.72 -7.20
N VAL A 336 11.45 21.87 -7.23
CA VAL A 336 10.66 22.56 -6.20
C VAL A 336 9.60 21.61 -5.66
N PHE A 337 9.58 21.43 -4.33
CA PHE A 337 8.69 20.51 -3.63
C PHE A 337 7.97 21.22 -2.51
N TYR A 338 6.71 20.89 -2.31
CA TYR A 338 5.87 21.43 -1.24
C TYR A 338 5.50 20.32 -0.27
N GLY A 339 5.45 20.64 1.02
CA GLY A 339 5.13 19.62 2.00
C GLY A 339 4.92 20.16 3.41
N VAL A 340 4.91 19.24 4.36
CA VAL A 340 4.73 19.52 5.79
C VAL A 340 5.92 19.01 6.61
N VAL A 341 6.38 19.79 7.55
CA VAL A 341 7.45 19.41 8.48
C VAL A 341 6.98 18.26 9.37
N GLN A 342 7.67 17.13 9.28
CA GLN A 342 7.43 15.96 10.13
C GLN A 342 8.23 16.02 11.42
N THR A 343 9.52 16.33 11.31
CA THR A 343 10.43 16.47 12.46
C THR A 343 11.49 17.52 12.16
N ALA A 344 11.96 18.18 13.22
CA ALA A 344 13.13 19.05 13.17
C ALA A 344 14.04 18.71 14.35
N THR A 345 15.19 18.11 14.06
CA THR A 345 16.14 17.63 15.07
C THR A 345 17.50 18.27 14.91
N ARG A 346 18.10 18.71 16.01
CA ARG A 346 19.45 19.24 16.01
C ARG A 346 20.48 18.10 16.07
N SER A 347 21.45 18.10 15.19
CA SER A 347 22.55 17.13 15.18
C SER A 347 23.89 17.80 15.00
N LEU A 348 24.93 17.23 15.61
CA LEU A 348 26.32 17.62 15.36
C LEU A 348 26.71 17.08 13.97
N VAL A 349 27.37 17.90 13.17
CA VAL A 349 27.95 17.47 11.90
C VAL A 349 29.38 16.99 12.17
N GLU A 350 29.63 15.72 11.87
CA GLU A 350 30.92 15.07 12.17
C GLU A 350 32.09 15.55 11.31
N GLU A 351 31.86 16.17 10.15
CA GLU A 351 32.92 16.50 9.20
C GLU A 351 33.85 17.66 9.65
N ASN A 352 33.41 18.56 10.56
CA ASN A 352 34.22 19.65 11.06
C ASN A 352 34.11 19.91 12.56
N GLY A 353 33.42 19.11 13.32
CA GLY A 353 33.39 19.13 14.80
C GLY A 353 32.85 20.38 15.50
N ALA A 354 32.48 21.43 14.78
CA ALA A 354 32.12 22.73 15.34
C ALA A 354 30.69 23.22 15.00
N ASP A 355 30.05 22.69 13.98
CA ASP A 355 28.75 23.19 13.54
C ASP A 355 27.60 22.26 13.93
N VAL A 356 26.60 22.84 14.60
CA VAL A 356 25.30 22.18 14.87
C VAL A 356 24.35 22.57 13.76
N LEU A 357 23.97 21.63 12.93
CA LEU A 357 22.88 21.80 11.95
C LEU A 357 21.58 21.26 12.49
N GLN A 358 20.49 21.81 12.02
CA GLN A 358 19.16 21.26 12.23
C GLN A 358 18.76 20.44 11.01
N LYS A 359 18.39 19.16 11.22
CA LYS A 359 17.80 18.30 10.20
C LYS A 359 16.30 18.49 10.22
N VAL A 360 15.74 18.98 9.11
CA VAL A 360 14.30 19.16 8.92
C VAL A 360 13.81 18.06 7.97
N SER A 361 12.99 17.15 8.48
CA SER A 361 12.32 16.12 7.66
C SER A 361 10.96 16.63 7.23
N VAL A 362 10.69 16.59 5.93
CA VAL A 362 9.47 17.11 5.30
C VAL A 362 8.83 15.98 4.49
N MET A 363 7.56 15.71 4.71
CA MET A 363 6.75 14.89 3.80
C MET A 363 6.23 15.79 2.68
N CYS A 364 6.63 15.51 1.45
CA CYS A 364 6.23 16.29 0.29
C CYS A 364 4.99 15.71 -0.41
N THR A 365 4.35 16.51 -1.26
CA THR A 365 3.12 16.16 -1.98
C THR A 365 3.29 14.95 -2.88
N ASP A 366 4.49 14.71 -3.40
CA ASP A 366 4.86 13.52 -4.18
C ASP A 366 4.97 12.23 -3.34
N GLY A 367 4.73 12.30 -2.02
CA GLY A 367 4.80 11.19 -1.08
C GLY A 367 6.22 10.80 -0.65
N ILE A 368 7.21 11.62 -0.96
CA ILE A 368 8.61 11.39 -0.60
C ILE A 368 8.97 12.25 0.60
N ALA A 369 9.51 11.61 1.63
CA ALA A 369 10.09 12.33 2.77
C ALA A 369 11.49 12.83 2.41
N ARG A 370 11.70 14.14 2.46
CA ARG A 370 13.00 14.77 2.24
C ARG A 370 13.57 15.29 3.54
N THR A 371 14.89 15.22 3.69
CA THR A 371 15.59 15.76 4.86
C THR A 371 16.57 16.82 4.39
N VAL A 372 16.36 18.06 4.84
CA VAL A 372 17.19 19.21 4.52
C VAL A 372 17.94 19.64 5.77
N ASN A 373 19.24 19.94 5.63
CA ASN A 373 20.05 20.49 6.68
C ASN A 373 19.98 22.04 6.63
N VAL A 374 19.58 22.64 7.74
CA VAL A 374 19.44 24.10 7.87
C VAL A 374 20.23 24.62 9.05
N ASP A 375 20.49 25.93 9.07
CA ASP A 375 21.14 26.59 10.20
C ASP A 375 20.33 26.40 11.50
N LYS A 376 21.04 26.21 12.60
CA LYS A 376 20.43 25.99 13.94
C LYS A 376 19.60 27.17 14.45
N SER A 377 19.76 28.37 13.90
CA SER A 377 19.00 29.57 14.28
C SER A 377 17.58 29.56 13.68
N LEU A 378 17.36 28.79 12.61
CA LEU A 378 16.07 28.71 11.99
C LEU A 378 15.16 27.76 12.80
N ASN A 379 13.86 28.04 12.78
CA ASN A 379 12.86 27.24 13.50
C ASN A 379 11.81 26.70 12.52
N PHE A 380 11.67 25.38 12.46
CA PHE A 380 10.70 24.69 11.64
C PHE A 380 9.84 23.75 12.50
N PRO A 381 8.81 24.27 13.17
CA PRO A 381 7.90 23.44 13.97
C PRO A 381 7.24 22.35 13.15
N GLN A 382 6.93 21.22 13.79
CA GLN A 382 6.10 20.16 13.19
C GLN A 382 4.77 20.72 12.67
N GLY A 383 4.35 20.22 11.55
CA GLY A 383 3.10 20.63 10.91
C GLY A 383 3.18 21.91 10.09
N TRP A 384 4.32 22.61 10.07
CA TRP A 384 4.50 23.78 9.21
C TRP A 384 4.53 23.39 7.73
N LEU A 385 3.92 24.26 6.92
CA LEU A 385 4.00 24.19 5.46
C LEU A 385 5.34 24.76 5.00
N VAL A 386 5.99 24.04 4.10
CA VAL A 386 7.29 24.46 3.56
C VAL A 386 7.42 24.17 2.08
N GLU A 387 8.22 24.99 1.42
CA GLU A 387 8.78 24.78 0.09
C GLU A 387 10.21 24.32 0.22
N ILE A 388 10.61 23.28 -0.52
CA ILE A 388 11.99 22.83 -0.67
C ILE A 388 12.43 23.13 -2.09
N LYS A 389 13.55 23.85 -2.24
CA LYS A 389 14.24 24.05 -3.52
C LYS A 389 15.49 23.20 -3.55
N VAL A 390 15.65 22.43 -4.60
CA VAL A 390 16.81 21.58 -4.84
C VAL A 390 17.59 22.16 -6.02
N THR A 391 18.85 22.49 -5.80
CA THR A 391 19.78 22.99 -6.83
C THR A 391 21.02 22.11 -6.86
N PRO A 392 21.86 22.17 -7.90
CA PRO A 392 23.17 21.49 -7.92
C PRO A 392 24.07 21.86 -6.73
N GLU A 393 23.94 23.10 -6.21
CA GLU A 393 24.73 23.60 -5.09
C GLU A 393 24.24 23.15 -3.73
N GLY A 394 22.93 22.78 -3.61
CA GLY A 394 22.37 22.38 -2.34
C GLY A 394 20.85 22.40 -2.32
N GLU A 395 20.33 22.19 -1.12
CA GLU A 395 18.89 22.18 -0.84
C GLU A 395 18.57 23.29 0.16
N SER A 396 17.50 24.01 -0.06
CA SER A 396 16.95 24.99 0.88
C SER A 396 15.53 24.65 1.26
N VAL A 397 15.11 25.07 2.44
CA VAL A 397 13.72 24.95 2.92
C VAL A 397 13.26 26.31 3.41
N GLU A 398 12.06 26.70 2.98
CA GLU A 398 11.44 27.96 3.33
C GLU A 398 10.01 27.71 3.84
N HIS A 399 9.59 28.48 4.85
CA HIS A 399 8.18 28.48 5.28
C HIS A 399 7.30 29.15 4.23
N ILE A 400 6.13 28.57 3.97
CA ILE A 400 5.13 29.13 3.07
C ILE A 400 3.82 29.38 3.82
N ASP A 401 3.16 30.48 3.46
CA ASP A 401 1.84 30.82 4.00
C ASP A 401 0.75 29.92 3.42
N GLU A 402 -0.32 29.74 4.18
CA GLU A 402 -1.49 29.00 3.71
C GLU A 402 -2.13 29.68 2.50
N ARG A 403 -2.45 28.88 1.50
CA ARG A 403 -3.21 29.28 0.32
C ARG A 403 -4.42 28.36 0.18
N ARG A 404 -5.58 28.89 0.44
CA ARG A 404 -6.82 28.12 0.62
C ARG A 404 -7.70 28.18 -0.63
N VAL A 405 -8.42 27.09 -0.88
CA VAL A 405 -9.44 26.96 -1.89
C VAL A 405 -10.55 26.07 -1.35
N ASN A 406 -11.79 26.32 -1.75
CA ASN A 406 -12.95 25.50 -1.37
C ASN A 406 -13.74 25.05 -2.58
N GLY A 407 -14.58 24.08 -2.38
CA GLY A 407 -15.46 23.55 -3.41
C GLY A 407 -15.74 22.07 -3.26
N THR A 408 -16.56 21.53 -4.15
CA THR A 408 -16.83 20.09 -4.21
C THR A 408 -15.94 19.46 -5.26
N ILE A 409 -15.22 18.39 -4.90
CA ILE A 409 -14.56 17.53 -5.87
C ILE A 409 -15.63 16.81 -6.68
N ASN A 410 -15.59 16.94 -7.99
CA ASN A 410 -16.59 16.31 -8.86
C ASN A 410 -16.51 14.76 -8.80
N THR A 411 -17.52 14.07 -9.33
CA THR A 411 -17.62 12.60 -9.27
C THR A 411 -16.48 11.88 -9.98
N ASN A 412 -15.89 12.50 -11.00
CA ASN A 412 -14.75 11.93 -11.73
C ASN A 412 -13.40 12.34 -11.11
N ALA A 413 -13.42 13.16 -10.04
CA ALA A 413 -12.25 13.67 -9.35
C ALA A 413 -11.26 14.43 -10.26
N THR A 414 -11.79 15.20 -11.22
CA THR A 414 -11.02 16.00 -12.19
C THR A 414 -11.12 17.51 -11.93
N ALA A 415 -11.92 17.94 -10.95
CA ALA A 415 -12.09 19.35 -10.61
C ALA A 415 -12.46 19.53 -9.14
N LEU A 416 -11.99 20.63 -8.54
CA LEU A 416 -12.38 21.15 -7.23
C LEU A 416 -13.17 22.45 -7.45
N GLY A 417 -14.49 22.40 -7.26
CA GLY A 417 -15.36 23.52 -7.59
C GLY A 417 -15.24 23.92 -9.07
N ALA A 418 -14.78 25.11 -9.33
CA ALA A 418 -14.54 25.63 -10.69
C ALA A 418 -13.11 25.39 -11.21
N ALA A 419 -12.18 24.98 -10.36
CA ALA A 419 -10.79 24.77 -10.73
C ALA A 419 -10.58 23.32 -11.20
N ALA A 420 -10.00 23.14 -12.39
CA ALA A 420 -9.60 21.82 -12.87
C ALA A 420 -8.43 21.27 -12.03
N LEU A 421 -8.41 19.97 -11.81
CA LEU A 421 -7.25 19.25 -11.27
C LEU A 421 -6.39 18.76 -12.44
N ALA A 422 -5.07 18.84 -12.30
CA ALA A 422 -4.17 18.23 -13.26
C ALA A 422 -4.29 16.68 -13.21
N ASP A 423 -4.01 16.00 -14.31
CA ASP A 423 -4.11 14.53 -14.38
C ASP A 423 -3.12 13.84 -13.43
N ASP A 424 -2.00 14.50 -13.14
CA ASP A 424 -0.95 14.06 -12.22
C ASP A 424 -0.98 14.80 -10.88
N VAL A 425 -2.11 15.40 -10.50
CA VAL A 425 -2.24 16.16 -9.26
C VAL A 425 -1.74 15.36 -8.05
N GLU A 426 -0.83 15.98 -7.32
CA GLU A 426 -0.29 15.46 -6.07
C GLU A 426 -1.12 15.97 -4.89
N ILE A 427 -1.75 15.06 -4.13
CA ILE A 427 -2.57 15.41 -2.98
C ILE A 427 -1.95 14.82 -1.72
N LEU A 428 -1.71 15.66 -0.72
CA LEU A 428 -1.18 15.29 0.58
C LEU A 428 -2.18 15.67 1.67
N ASP A 429 -2.70 14.70 2.41
CA ASP A 429 -3.46 14.98 3.64
C ASP A 429 -2.50 15.07 4.82
N THR A 430 -2.70 16.03 5.72
CA THR A 430 -1.73 16.39 6.76
C THR A 430 -2.43 16.70 8.09
N THR A 431 -1.70 16.58 9.20
CA THR A 431 -2.14 17.03 10.52
C THR A 431 -1.24 18.15 11.05
N SER A 432 -1.70 18.85 12.08
CA SER A 432 -0.91 19.85 12.80
C SER A 432 0.35 19.28 13.46
N GLU A 433 0.39 17.96 13.67
CA GLU A 433 1.52 17.24 14.25
C GLU A 433 2.50 16.69 13.19
N GLY A 434 2.38 17.14 11.95
CA GLY A 434 3.28 16.74 10.87
C GLY A 434 3.10 15.32 10.35
N VAL A 435 2.04 14.61 10.78
CA VAL A 435 1.66 13.33 10.16
C VAL A 435 1.06 13.63 8.80
N ALA A 436 1.47 12.89 7.79
CA ALA A 436 1.02 13.14 6.42
C ALA A 436 0.96 11.84 5.61
N GLY A 437 0.07 11.83 4.62
CA GLY A 437 -0.08 10.73 3.69
C GLY A 437 -0.65 11.18 2.36
N THR A 438 -0.21 10.57 1.27
CA THR A 438 -0.72 10.85 -0.07
C THR A 438 -2.14 10.36 -0.25
N VAL A 439 -2.93 11.15 -0.94
CA VAL A 439 -4.35 10.88 -1.22
C VAL A 439 -4.56 10.84 -2.72
N ARG A 440 -5.30 9.84 -3.19
CA ARG A 440 -5.70 9.79 -4.59
C ARG A 440 -6.90 10.69 -4.85
N PRO A 441 -6.99 11.36 -6.00
CA PRO A 441 -8.13 12.20 -6.33
C PRO A 441 -9.48 11.48 -6.17
N SER A 442 -9.56 10.22 -6.58
CA SER A 442 -10.80 9.40 -6.48
C SER A 442 -11.27 9.16 -5.03
N ARG A 443 -10.37 9.25 -4.03
CA ARG A 443 -10.72 9.14 -2.60
C ARG A 443 -11.58 10.32 -2.13
N LEU A 444 -11.47 11.44 -2.83
CA LEU A 444 -12.19 12.69 -2.53
C LEU A 444 -13.39 12.93 -3.44
N SER A 445 -13.73 11.98 -4.31
CA SER A 445 -14.87 12.11 -5.24
C SER A 445 -16.17 12.44 -4.52
N GLY A 446 -16.82 13.52 -4.93
CA GLY A 446 -18.08 14.01 -4.33
C GLY A 446 -17.91 14.71 -2.98
N VAL A 447 -16.70 14.85 -2.46
CA VAL A 447 -16.41 15.48 -1.17
C VAL A 447 -16.41 17.01 -1.33
N THR A 448 -17.08 17.70 -0.42
CA THR A 448 -17.05 19.16 -0.34
C THR A 448 -16.00 19.59 0.67
N LEU A 449 -15.00 20.32 0.20
CA LEU A 449 -13.92 20.90 0.99
C LEU A 449 -14.26 22.35 1.35
N SER A 450 -14.11 22.69 2.63
CA SER A 450 -14.17 24.08 3.12
C SER A 450 -12.78 24.74 3.06
N ASP A 451 -12.73 26.05 3.32
CA ASP A 451 -11.44 26.77 3.44
C ASP A 451 -10.52 26.22 4.55
N LEU A 452 -11.07 25.54 5.56
CA LEU A 452 -10.29 24.94 6.63
C LEU A 452 -9.73 23.58 6.27
N ASP A 453 -10.28 22.93 5.26
CA ASP A 453 -9.87 21.61 4.79
C ASP A 453 -8.66 21.67 3.85
N VAL A 454 -8.42 22.85 3.23
CA VAL A 454 -7.28 23.07 2.32
C VAL A 454 -6.29 24.03 2.96
N ARG A 455 -5.05 23.59 3.11
CA ARG A 455 -3.95 24.39 3.65
C ARG A 455 -3.16 25.11 2.57
N TYR A 456 -2.91 24.44 1.43
CA TYR A 456 -2.09 24.98 0.36
C TYR A 456 -2.42 24.32 -0.97
N TYR A 457 -2.29 25.07 -2.06
CA TYR A 457 -2.33 24.54 -3.40
C TYR A 457 -1.47 25.34 -4.38
N THR A 458 -1.01 24.68 -5.43
CA THR A 458 -0.35 25.29 -6.60
C THR A 458 -1.16 25.05 -7.86
N VAL A 459 -0.81 25.76 -8.90
CA VAL A 459 -1.38 25.58 -10.24
C VAL A 459 -0.26 25.50 -11.25
N ASN A 460 -0.44 24.63 -12.24
CA ASN A 460 0.48 24.51 -13.37
C ASN A 460 0.26 25.66 -14.40
N ASP A 461 1.05 25.67 -15.46
CA ASP A 461 0.97 26.68 -16.54
C ASP A 461 -0.39 26.69 -17.26
N ALA A 462 -1.14 25.59 -17.24
CA ALA A 462 -2.50 25.51 -17.76
C ALA A 462 -3.56 26.04 -16.78
N GLY A 463 -3.16 26.51 -15.59
CA GLY A 463 -4.06 27.01 -14.54
C GLY A 463 -4.81 25.91 -13.80
N GLN A 464 -4.39 24.64 -13.92
CA GLN A 464 -4.96 23.50 -13.20
C GLN A 464 -4.25 23.33 -11.87
N ILE A 465 -4.98 22.92 -10.83
CA ILE A 465 -4.37 22.56 -9.53
C ILE A 465 -3.51 21.30 -9.74
N ASP A 466 -2.23 21.43 -9.52
CA ASP A 466 -1.22 20.36 -9.65
C ASP A 466 -0.73 19.83 -8.31
N ARG A 467 -0.82 20.61 -7.23
CA ARG A 467 -0.52 20.19 -5.86
C ARG A 467 -1.59 20.69 -4.89
N LEU A 468 -1.97 19.84 -3.94
CA LEU A 468 -3.00 20.15 -2.96
C LEU A 468 -2.61 19.56 -1.60
N ILE A 469 -2.49 20.41 -0.58
CA ILE A 469 -2.22 20.01 0.81
C ILE A 469 -3.47 20.21 1.64
N LEU A 470 -3.95 19.14 2.24
CA LEU A 470 -5.20 19.08 3.00
C LEU A 470 -4.93 19.04 4.51
N ASN A 471 -5.98 19.23 5.31
CA ASN A 471 -5.96 19.29 6.77
C ASN A 471 -6.86 18.21 7.38
N ASP A 472 -6.35 17.00 7.56
CA ASP A 472 -7.02 15.82 8.16
C ASP A 472 -8.42 15.55 7.54
N VAL A 473 -8.47 15.63 6.22
CA VAL A 473 -9.73 15.56 5.44
C VAL A 473 -10.23 14.12 5.33
N THR A 474 -9.31 13.16 5.18
CA THR A 474 -9.68 11.78 4.86
C THR A 474 -9.98 10.94 6.11
N GLY A 475 -9.44 11.33 7.27
CA GLY A 475 -9.38 10.48 8.44
C GLY A 475 -8.41 9.29 8.30
N ASP A 476 -7.74 9.13 7.16
CA ASP A 476 -6.87 7.97 6.89
C ASP A 476 -5.51 8.08 7.63
N LEU A 477 -5.22 9.24 8.22
CA LEU A 477 -4.03 9.49 9.04
C LEU A 477 -4.15 8.97 10.47
N TRP A 478 -5.32 8.48 10.86
CA TRP A 478 -5.56 7.87 12.15
C TRP A 478 -5.30 6.35 12.10
N SER A 479 -4.85 5.79 13.21
CA SER A 479 -4.78 4.35 13.42
C SER A 479 -6.08 3.85 14.04
N TYR A 480 -6.64 2.77 13.50
CA TYR A 480 -7.94 2.24 13.90
C TYR A 480 -7.83 0.88 14.56
N GLY A 481 -8.72 0.62 15.52
CA GLY A 481 -8.72 -0.66 16.20
C GLY A 481 -9.82 -0.78 17.26
N VAL A 482 -9.64 -1.70 18.17
CA VAL A 482 -10.57 -1.94 19.29
C VAL A 482 -9.87 -1.69 20.63
N LEU A 483 -10.56 -1.02 21.52
CA LEU A 483 -10.18 -0.88 22.92
C LEU A 483 -10.74 -2.06 23.69
N ASP A 484 -9.86 -2.77 24.40
CA ASP A 484 -10.19 -3.92 25.23
C ASP A 484 -10.38 -3.50 26.68
N ASP A 485 -9.39 -2.78 27.26
CA ASP A 485 -9.40 -2.38 28.67
C ASP A 485 -8.70 -1.02 28.88
N VAL A 486 -9.11 -0.32 29.92
CA VAL A 486 -8.50 0.94 30.36
C VAL A 486 -8.06 0.81 31.83
N LYS A 487 -6.75 0.84 32.05
CA LYS A 487 -6.16 0.87 33.37
C LYS A 487 -5.86 2.31 33.79
N ASN A 488 -6.63 2.83 34.73
CA ASN A 488 -6.33 4.14 35.27
C ASN A 488 -5.00 4.10 36.05
N LEU A 489 -4.14 5.09 35.82
CA LEU A 489 -3.00 5.31 36.66
C LEU A 489 -3.56 5.81 38.01
N ALA A 490 -3.29 5.10 39.09
CA ALA A 490 -3.86 5.37 40.40
C ALA A 490 -3.47 6.78 40.86
N MET A 491 -4.44 7.69 40.88
CA MET A 491 -4.34 8.91 41.71
C MET A 491 -5.05 8.64 43.02
N ASN A 492 -4.35 8.84 44.11
CA ASN A 492 -5.00 8.75 45.41
C ASN A 492 -5.84 10.02 45.66
N TYR A 493 -6.83 9.91 46.56
CA TYR A 493 -7.75 11.00 46.86
C TYR A 493 -7.05 12.27 47.40
N SER A 494 -5.91 12.14 48.11
CA SER A 494 -5.13 13.27 48.59
C SER A 494 -4.48 14.08 47.49
N ASP A 495 -4.02 13.40 46.43
CA ASP A 495 -3.41 14.05 45.26
C ASP A 495 -4.48 14.79 44.45
N LEU A 496 -5.66 14.21 44.31
CA LEU A 496 -6.78 14.85 43.63
C LEU A 496 -7.25 16.11 44.43
N LYS A 497 -7.33 16.02 45.75
CA LYS A 497 -7.73 17.13 46.61
C LYS A 497 -6.69 18.26 46.57
N SER A 498 -5.42 17.97 46.63
CA SER A 498 -4.36 18.97 46.52
C SER A 498 -4.30 19.63 45.16
N LEU A 499 -4.60 18.85 44.12
CA LEU A 499 -4.69 19.34 42.72
C LEU A 499 -5.87 20.33 42.58
N VAL A 500 -7.04 19.97 43.06
CA VAL A 500 -8.25 20.81 42.99
C VAL A 500 -8.11 22.08 43.83
N THR A 501 -7.53 21.98 45.05
CA THR A 501 -7.22 23.16 45.86
C THR A 501 -6.15 24.02 45.23
N GLY A 502 -5.15 23.43 44.52
CA GLY A 502 -4.14 24.15 43.74
C GLY A 502 -4.72 24.93 42.56
N ILE A 503 -5.70 24.35 41.87
CA ILE A 503 -6.39 25.00 40.72
C ILE A 503 -7.25 26.18 41.22
N ALA A 504 -8.03 25.96 42.29
CA ALA A 504 -8.88 26.99 42.84
C ALA A 504 -8.10 28.21 43.37
N ALA A 505 -6.82 28.03 43.64
CA ALA A 505 -5.94 29.06 44.16
C ALA A 505 -5.12 29.78 43.09
N GLY A 506 -4.92 29.19 41.94
CA GLY A 506 -4.16 29.80 40.84
C GLY A 506 -4.80 31.09 40.30
N ASP A 507 -6.08 31.31 40.60
CA ASP A 507 -6.81 32.47 40.07
C ASP A 507 -6.69 33.75 40.93
N SER A 508 -6.03 33.64 42.11
CA SER A 508 -5.90 34.78 43.01
C SER A 508 -4.48 35.36 43.12
N ALA A 509 -3.51 34.78 42.39
CA ALA A 509 -2.13 35.29 42.40
C ALA A 509 -1.46 35.15 41.04
N SER A 510 -1.07 36.26 40.48
CA SER A 510 -0.10 36.28 39.40
C SER A 510 1.20 35.65 39.87
N GLY A 511 1.56 34.51 39.37
CA GLY A 511 2.92 34.01 39.52
C GLY A 511 3.09 32.55 39.91
N THR A 512 3.76 31.87 39.13
CA THR A 512 4.63 30.67 39.31
C THR A 512 3.95 29.40 39.82
N THR A 513 3.59 28.57 38.88
CA THR A 513 3.21 27.18 39.09
C THR A 513 4.45 26.31 39.32
N THR A 514 4.66 25.78 40.49
CA THR A 514 5.69 24.78 40.76
C THR A 514 5.07 23.40 40.70
N THR A 515 5.41 22.64 39.67
CA THR A 515 4.99 21.24 39.53
C THR A 515 5.97 20.35 40.30
N THR A 516 5.55 19.73 41.39
CA THR A 516 6.30 18.65 42.04
C THR A 516 6.06 17.35 41.25
N GLY A 517 6.95 17.03 40.35
CA GLY A 517 6.99 15.72 39.71
C GLY A 517 7.69 14.71 40.64
N THR A 518 6.97 13.76 41.20
CA THR A 518 7.58 12.59 41.83
C THR A 518 7.86 11.56 40.73
N THR A 519 9.09 11.51 40.26
CA THR A 519 9.60 10.43 39.42
C THR A 519 10.01 9.27 40.34
N THR A 520 9.26 8.21 40.38
CA THR A 520 9.74 6.91 40.86
C THR A 520 10.53 6.25 39.73
N GLY A 521 11.81 6.57 39.67
CA GLY A 521 12.77 5.81 38.85
C GLY A 521 13.37 4.72 39.70
N ALA A 522 13.29 3.48 39.28
CA ALA A 522 14.10 2.40 39.81
C ALA A 522 15.56 2.64 39.45
N ALA A 523 16.36 3.02 40.46
CA ALA A 523 17.79 3.20 40.28
C ALA A 523 18.52 1.94 40.80
N THR A 524 19.33 1.36 39.95
CA THR A 524 20.47 0.55 40.37
C THR A 524 21.67 1.44 40.52
N GLY A 525 22.18 1.45 41.75
CA GLY A 525 23.47 1.72 42.29
C GLY A 525 24.45 2.72 41.66
N GLY A 526 24.82 3.72 42.45
CA GLY A 526 26.04 4.53 42.24
C GLY A 526 26.03 5.76 43.15
N THR A 527 26.97 5.79 44.04
CA THR A 527 27.23 6.68 45.15
C THR A 527 27.41 8.17 44.82
N ASP A 528 27.01 9.00 45.81
CA ASP A 528 27.46 10.35 46.20
C ASP A 528 27.02 11.56 45.40
N GLY A 529 26.28 12.42 46.14
CA GLY A 529 26.05 13.83 45.77
C GLY A 529 24.81 14.43 46.41
N SER A 530 24.95 14.93 47.62
CA SER A 530 23.95 15.70 48.35
C SER A 530 23.53 16.97 47.60
N GLY A 531 22.27 17.00 47.16
CA GLY A 531 21.62 18.19 46.63
C GLY A 531 20.21 18.30 47.21
N SER A 532 20.06 19.06 48.29
CA SER A 532 18.77 19.37 48.90
C SER A 532 17.93 20.22 47.98
N ALA A 533 16.89 19.65 47.38
CA ALA A 533 15.86 20.42 46.71
C ALA A 533 14.82 20.88 47.72
N SER A 534 14.89 22.16 48.06
CA SER A 534 13.91 22.86 48.88
C SER A 534 12.57 22.94 48.13
N GLY A 535 11.60 22.13 48.53
CA GLY A 535 10.23 22.25 48.06
C GLY A 535 9.57 23.50 48.63
N THR A 536 9.30 24.46 47.79
CA THR A 536 8.51 25.65 48.17
C THR A 536 7.04 25.26 48.13
N THR A 537 6.43 25.14 49.32
CA THR A 537 4.98 24.98 49.49
C THR A 537 4.33 26.34 49.32
N THR A 538 3.67 26.61 48.23
CA THR A 538 2.88 27.82 48.03
C THR A 538 1.55 27.66 48.71
N THR A 539 1.32 28.41 49.77
CA THR A 539 0.02 28.48 50.49
C THR A 539 -0.92 29.35 49.67
N VAL A 540 -2.01 28.78 49.33
CA VAL A 540 -3.02 29.42 48.50
C VAL A 540 -4.05 30.10 49.37
N THR A 541 -4.22 31.39 49.20
CA THR A 541 -5.26 32.20 49.84
C THR A 541 -6.29 32.67 48.81
N GLY A 542 -7.35 31.87 48.68
CA GLY A 542 -8.50 32.23 47.86
C GLY A 542 -9.71 31.40 48.27
N ALA A 543 -10.26 31.74 49.43
CA ALA A 543 -11.30 30.96 50.12
C ALA A 543 -12.60 30.76 49.32
N THR A 544 -12.98 31.65 48.39
CA THR A 544 -14.30 31.59 47.75
C THR A 544 -14.43 30.61 46.59
N ALA A 545 -13.39 30.41 45.80
CA ALA A 545 -13.43 29.46 44.69
C ALA A 545 -13.16 28.03 45.17
N ALA A 546 -12.24 27.86 46.13
CA ALA A 546 -11.97 26.58 46.78
C ALA A 546 -13.18 26.07 47.57
N ASP A 547 -13.90 26.95 48.31
CA ASP A 547 -15.12 26.60 49.01
C ASP A 547 -16.26 26.24 48.07
N ARG A 548 -16.38 26.88 46.93
CA ARG A 548 -17.37 26.53 45.90
C ARG A 548 -17.06 25.19 45.24
N LEU A 549 -15.78 24.92 44.99
CA LEU A 549 -15.35 23.65 44.42
C LEU A 549 -15.45 22.51 45.45
N SER A 550 -15.09 22.76 46.70
CA SER A 550 -15.26 21.77 47.78
C SER A 550 -16.71 21.47 48.08
N ASN A 551 -17.60 22.45 48.00
CA ASN A 551 -19.04 22.23 48.12
C ASN A 551 -19.65 21.50 46.91
N LEU A 552 -19.05 21.61 45.76
CA LEU A 552 -19.41 20.82 44.57
C LEU A 552 -18.86 19.40 44.67
N LEU A 553 -17.81 19.20 45.44
CA LEU A 553 -16.98 18.00 45.47
C LEU A 553 -17.21 17.08 46.68
N VAL A 554 -18.01 17.48 47.71
CA VAL A 554 -18.24 16.68 48.94
C VAL A 554 -19.71 16.31 49.06
N PRO A 555 -20.03 15.13 49.47
CA PRO A 555 -19.52 13.78 49.26
C PRO A 555 -19.99 13.15 47.95
N THR A 556 -20.93 13.81 47.30
CA THR A 556 -21.48 13.41 46.01
C THR A 556 -20.53 13.69 44.80
N THR A 557 -19.56 14.57 45.02
CA THR A 557 -18.64 14.97 43.95
C THR A 557 -17.44 14.05 43.81
N SER A 558 -17.06 13.30 44.85
CA SER A 558 -16.13 12.21 44.66
C SER A 558 -16.77 11.12 43.78
N GLU A 559 -18.05 10.83 43.93
CA GLU A 559 -18.80 9.92 43.08
C GLU A 559 -19.03 10.49 41.69
N ILE A 560 -19.28 11.79 41.52
CA ILE A 560 -19.41 12.45 40.22
C ILE A 560 -18.06 12.52 39.51
N LEU A 561 -16.99 12.86 40.20
CA LEU A 561 -15.64 12.83 39.64
C LEU A 561 -15.16 11.41 39.38
N TRP A 562 -15.47 10.47 40.26
CA TRP A 562 -15.26 9.04 39.97
C TRP A 562 -16.15 8.54 38.85
N GLY A 563 -17.40 8.95 38.77
CA GLY A 563 -18.29 8.64 37.68
C GLY A 563 -17.80 9.22 36.32
N ILE A 564 -17.27 10.46 36.37
CA ILE A 564 -16.62 11.07 35.18
C ILE A 564 -15.33 10.32 34.80
N VAL A 565 -14.55 9.92 35.81
CA VAL A 565 -13.29 9.22 35.64
C VAL A 565 -13.49 7.72 35.40
N SER A 566 -14.55 7.10 35.96
CA SER A 566 -14.85 5.66 35.80
C SER A 566 -15.73 5.31 34.60
N GLY A 567 -16.28 6.29 33.89
CA GLY A 567 -17.10 6.07 32.71
C GLY A 567 -18.60 5.92 32.93
N ASP A 568 -19.11 5.85 34.19
CA ASP A 568 -20.54 5.64 34.45
C ASP A 568 -21.39 6.89 34.12
N ILE A 569 -20.86 8.08 34.32
CA ILE A 569 -21.50 9.33 33.85
C ILE A 569 -21.24 9.56 32.36
N LEU A 570 -20.11 9.09 31.85
CA LEU A 570 -19.81 9.13 30.44
C LEU A 570 -20.76 8.24 29.62
N SER A 571 -21.18 7.07 30.12
CA SER A 571 -22.15 6.21 29.42
C SER A 571 -23.54 6.88 29.35
N THR A 572 -23.97 7.58 30.37
CA THR A 572 -25.26 8.29 30.41
C THR A 572 -25.19 9.62 29.62
N ALA A 573 -24.07 10.34 29.70
CA ALA A 573 -23.81 11.53 28.90
C ALA A 573 -23.59 11.16 27.41
N TRP A 574 -22.98 10.01 27.13
CA TRP A 574 -22.77 9.49 25.79
C TRP A 574 -24.08 9.13 25.09
N GLN A 575 -25.03 8.50 25.77
CA GLN A 575 -26.39 8.27 25.24
C GLN A 575 -27.15 9.57 24.93
N LYS A 576 -26.85 10.65 25.59
CA LYS A 576 -27.40 11.99 25.33
C LYS A 576 -26.59 12.79 24.29
N LEU A 577 -25.28 12.56 24.17
CA LEU A 577 -24.40 13.15 23.15
C LEU A 577 -24.69 12.60 21.74
N THR A 578 -25.12 11.35 21.63
CA THR A 578 -25.50 10.74 20.35
C THR A 578 -26.82 11.28 19.80
N SER A 579 -27.60 11.97 20.62
CA SER A 579 -28.88 12.59 20.20
C SER A 579 -28.77 14.10 19.92
N ASN A 580 -27.65 14.75 20.24
CA ASN A 580 -27.46 16.18 19.94
C ASN A 580 -25.97 16.56 19.98
N THR A 581 -25.45 16.90 18.82
CA THR A 581 -24.14 17.52 18.56
C THR A 581 -23.41 18.15 19.73
N GLY A 582 -22.38 17.48 20.21
CA GLY A 582 -21.13 18.11 20.68
C GLY A 582 -21.10 18.84 22.01
N SER A 583 -22.18 18.95 22.81
CA SER A 583 -22.18 19.98 23.82
C SER A 583 -22.29 19.56 25.31
N LEU A 584 -22.49 18.29 25.64
CA LEU A 584 -22.78 17.93 27.06
C LEU A 584 -21.56 17.64 27.95
N MET A 585 -20.48 17.10 27.41
CA MET A 585 -19.21 17.08 28.17
C MET A 585 -18.67 18.51 28.40
N SER A 586 -18.87 19.39 27.42
CA SER A 586 -18.49 20.79 27.54
C SER A 586 -19.30 21.54 28.60
N ILE A 587 -20.57 21.19 28.84
CA ILE A 587 -21.41 21.91 29.81
C ILE A 587 -20.99 21.66 31.26
N GLY A 588 -20.73 20.41 31.65
CA GLY A 588 -20.24 20.12 33.00
C GLY A 588 -18.86 20.71 33.29
N PHE A 589 -17.97 20.63 32.36
CA PHE A 589 -16.62 21.19 32.44
C PHE A 589 -16.59 22.71 32.19
N GLN A 590 -17.52 23.27 31.41
CA GLN A 590 -17.71 24.70 31.28
C GLN A 590 -18.18 25.32 32.61
N GLN A 591 -19.10 24.70 33.32
CA GLN A 591 -19.51 25.16 34.62
C GLN A 591 -18.36 25.16 35.63
N ILE A 592 -17.48 24.14 35.60
CA ILE A 592 -16.28 24.10 36.44
C ILE A 592 -15.30 25.21 36.02
N ALA A 593 -15.13 25.42 34.71
CA ALA A 593 -14.28 26.48 34.15
C ALA A 593 -14.80 27.87 34.52
N GLU A 594 -16.13 28.11 34.47
CA GLU A 594 -16.77 29.34 34.89
C GLU A 594 -16.63 29.61 36.40
N ILE A 595 -16.70 28.54 37.22
CA ILE A 595 -16.55 28.64 38.70
C ILE A 595 -15.09 28.90 39.08
N THR A 596 -14.15 28.30 38.35
CA THR A 596 -12.71 28.37 38.68
C THR A 596 -11.94 29.43 37.91
N GLY A 597 -12.54 30.00 36.87
CA GLY A 597 -11.81 30.87 35.90
C GLY A 597 -10.74 30.16 35.08
N THR A 598 -10.60 28.83 35.22
CA THR A 598 -9.51 28.05 34.59
C THR A 598 -9.95 27.57 33.21
N PRO A 599 -9.14 27.75 32.15
CA PRO A 599 -9.48 27.27 30.83
C PRO A 599 -9.82 25.78 30.81
N PHE A 600 -10.91 25.42 30.17
CA PHE A 600 -11.42 24.04 30.03
C PHE A 600 -10.33 23.00 29.76
N LYS A 601 -9.41 23.31 28.85
CA LYS A 601 -8.29 22.43 28.49
C LYS A 601 -7.36 22.14 29.67
N GLN A 602 -7.16 23.11 30.58
CA GLN A 602 -6.34 22.91 31.77
C GLN A 602 -7.06 22.03 32.81
N ILE A 603 -8.36 22.25 33.05
CA ILE A 603 -9.16 21.43 33.95
C ILE A 603 -9.19 19.98 33.50
N PHE A 604 -9.38 19.74 32.19
CA PHE A 604 -9.38 18.41 31.61
C PHE A 604 -8.04 17.69 31.83
N ASN A 605 -6.93 18.39 31.63
CA ASN A 605 -5.59 17.86 31.88
C ASN A 605 -5.34 17.51 33.34
N TYR A 606 -5.93 18.26 34.27
CA TYR A 606 -5.76 18.03 35.71
C TYR A 606 -6.66 16.93 36.27
N ILE A 607 -7.93 16.84 35.85
CA ILE A 607 -8.89 15.87 36.37
C ILE A 607 -8.68 14.48 35.74
N GLY A 608 -8.13 14.43 34.53
CA GLY A 608 -8.03 13.21 33.78
C GLY A 608 -7.11 12.14 34.35
N GLY A 609 -6.07 12.51 35.08
CA GLY A 609 -5.02 11.54 35.45
C GLY A 609 -4.55 10.74 34.24
N GLY A 610 -3.39 10.12 34.29
CA GLY A 610 -2.95 9.25 33.19
C GLY A 610 -3.75 7.94 33.12
N ALA A 611 -3.76 7.31 31.94
CA ALA A 611 -4.34 5.98 31.75
C ALA A 611 -3.50 5.15 30.80
N THR A 612 -3.57 3.84 30.97
CA THR A 612 -3.03 2.86 30.04
C THR A 612 -4.18 2.17 29.32
N TYR A 613 -4.20 2.28 28.01
CA TYR A 613 -5.20 1.70 27.11
C TYR A 613 -4.66 0.42 26.51
N ILE A 614 -5.33 -0.69 26.74
CA ILE A 614 -5.02 -1.99 26.15
C ILE A 614 -5.90 -2.15 24.92
N CYS A 615 -5.28 -2.25 23.75
CA CYS A 615 -5.95 -2.17 22.46
C CYS A 615 -5.43 -3.22 21.49
N TYR A 616 -6.19 -3.44 20.43
CA TYR A 616 -5.70 -4.02 19.19
C TYR A 616 -5.84 -2.97 18.09
N VAL A 617 -4.74 -2.47 17.58
CA VAL A 617 -4.71 -1.39 16.57
C VAL A 617 -3.96 -1.88 15.34
N ASN A 618 -4.52 -1.63 14.16
CA ASN A 618 -3.97 -2.14 12.89
C ASN A 618 -3.69 -3.66 12.90
N GLY A 619 -4.55 -4.43 13.56
CA GLY A 619 -4.44 -5.89 13.66
C GLY A 619 -3.39 -6.41 14.64
N ALA A 620 -2.77 -5.55 15.44
CA ALA A 620 -1.75 -5.94 16.43
C ALA A 620 -2.13 -5.45 17.84
N ALA A 621 -1.73 -6.21 18.87
CA ALA A 621 -1.86 -5.78 20.24
C ALA A 621 -1.00 -4.52 20.48
N ALA A 622 -1.60 -3.52 21.11
CA ALA A 622 -0.97 -2.25 21.44
C ALA A 622 -1.33 -1.81 22.86
N SER A 623 -0.43 -1.09 23.50
CA SER A 623 -0.66 -0.48 24.80
C SER A 623 -0.18 0.96 24.79
N TYR A 624 -1.09 1.88 25.08
CA TYR A 624 -0.80 3.31 25.07
C TYR A 624 -0.93 3.86 26.48
N THR A 625 0.15 4.37 27.04
CA THR A 625 0.14 5.09 28.32
C THR A 625 0.19 6.58 28.06
N THR A 626 -0.79 7.30 28.57
CA THR A 626 -0.96 8.74 28.35
C THR A 626 -1.02 9.49 29.65
N ALA A 627 -0.55 10.72 29.66
CA ALA A 627 -0.61 11.61 30.83
C ALA A 627 -2.03 12.17 31.07
N ILE A 628 -2.89 12.13 30.04
CA ILE A 628 -4.28 12.55 30.11
C ILE A 628 -5.19 11.36 29.81
N LYS A 629 -6.35 11.31 30.41
CA LYS A 629 -7.35 10.27 30.13
C LYS A 629 -8.26 10.70 29.00
N TYR A 630 -8.34 9.87 27.96
CA TYR A 630 -9.26 10.05 26.84
C TYR A 630 -10.63 9.42 27.16
N PRO A 631 -11.74 10.04 26.74
CA PRO A 631 -13.09 9.56 27.02
C PRO A 631 -13.52 8.48 26.00
N VAL A 632 -12.85 7.34 26.04
CA VAL A 632 -13.14 6.20 25.18
C VAL A 632 -13.54 4.98 25.99
N LEU A 633 -14.44 4.18 25.43
CA LEU A 633 -14.98 2.95 26.03
C LEU A 633 -14.56 1.74 25.17
N ALA A 634 -14.73 0.54 25.72
CA ALA A 634 -14.51 -0.70 24.99
C ALA A 634 -15.29 -0.72 23.66
N GLY A 635 -14.63 -1.13 22.59
CA GLY A 635 -15.18 -1.11 21.24
C GLY A 635 -14.25 -0.39 20.25
N GLY A 636 -14.81 0.07 19.13
CA GLY A 636 -14.03 0.71 18.06
C GLY A 636 -13.46 2.06 18.46
N ILE A 637 -12.16 2.24 18.27
CA ILE A 637 -11.43 3.48 18.55
C ILE A 637 -10.56 3.91 17.38
N ALA A 638 -10.27 5.22 17.35
CA ALA A 638 -9.25 5.82 16.51
C ALA A 638 -8.18 6.46 17.40
N VAL A 639 -6.93 6.29 17.04
CA VAL A 639 -5.75 6.80 17.75
C VAL A 639 -4.93 7.67 16.78
N ARG A 640 -4.67 8.92 17.16
CA ARG A 640 -3.75 9.82 16.46
C ARG A 640 -2.45 9.92 17.24
N GLN A 641 -1.35 9.67 16.55
CA GLN A 641 -0.02 9.73 17.10
C GLN A 641 0.79 10.82 16.40
N GLU A 642 1.77 11.38 17.09
CA GLU A 642 2.82 12.16 16.47
C GLU A 642 3.76 11.24 15.70
N THR A 643 4.62 11.84 14.88
CA THR A 643 5.73 11.13 14.21
C THR A 643 6.69 10.44 15.20
N THR A 644 6.75 10.92 16.44
CA THR A 644 7.51 10.32 17.56
C THR A 644 6.84 9.10 18.19
N GLY A 645 5.59 8.80 17.82
CA GLY A 645 4.78 7.72 18.39
C GLY A 645 3.94 8.11 19.62
N SER A 646 4.07 9.34 20.13
CA SER A 646 3.27 9.82 21.26
C SER A 646 1.80 9.99 20.87
N VAL A 647 0.88 9.53 21.71
CA VAL A 647 -0.57 9.67 21.46
C VAL A 647 -0.99 11.13 21.70
N LYS A 648 -1.58 11.73 20.68
CA LYS A 648 -2.13 13.11 20.72
C LYS A 648 -3.63 13.17 20.88
N ALA A 649 -4.32 12.20 20.30
CA ALA A 649 -5.76 12.10 20.43
C ALA A 649 -6.21 10.63 20.39
N MET A 650 -7.27 10.35 21.09
CA MET A 650 -7.97 9.07 21.01
C MET A 650 -9.47 9.37 20.96
N MET A 651 -10.14 8.84 19.97
CA MET A 651 -11.55 9.12 19.70
C MET A 651 -12.35 7.82 19.67
N GLN A 652 -13.56 7.87 20.20
CA GLN A 652 -14.51 6.78 20.07
C GLN A 652 -15.12 6.78 18.68
N LEU A 653 -15.12 5.63 18.01
CA LEU A 653 -15.88 5.42 16.78
C LEU A 653 -17.38 5.25 17.10
N MET A 654 -18.22 5.56 16.13
CA MET A 654 -19.67 5.40 16.26
C MET A 654 -20.10 4.00 15.85
N PRO A 655 -20.81 3.27 16.74
CA PRO A 655 -21.25 1.91 16.40
C PRO A 655 -22.48 1.92 15.49
N LEU A 656 -22.56 0.92 14.62
CA LEU A 656 -23.73 0.60 13.83
C LEU A 656 -23.90 -0.92 13.71
N LYS A 657 -25.14 -1.39 13.69
CA LYS A 657 -25.43 -2.79 13.42
C LYS A 657 -25.31 -3.06 11.93
N ILE A 658 -24.56 -4.07 11.54
CA ILE A 658 -24.45 -4.47 10.13
C ILE A 658 -25.52 -5.53 9.86
N ASP A 659 -26.43 -5.23 8.93
CA ASP A 659 -27.45 -6.16 8.47
C ASP A 659 -27.03 -6.89 7.19
N LYS A 660 -26.17 -6.26 6.37
CA LYS A 660 -25.63 -6.86 5.14
C LYS A 660 -24.26 -6.26 4.80
N VAL A 661 -23.37 -7.11 4.35
CA VAL A 661 -22.05 -6.74 3.85
C VAL A 661 -22.06 -6.71 2.33
N GLY A 662 -21.47 -5.67 1.73
CA GLY A 662 -21.19 -5.56 0.31
C GLY A 662 -19.68 -5.44 0.05
N ALA A 663 -19.27 -5.32 -1.22
CA ALA A 663 -17.85 -5.29 -1.59
C ALA A 663 -17.09 -4.09 -0.99
N ALA A 664 -17.72 -2.90 -0.94
CA ALA A 664 -17.09 -1.67 -0.44
C ALA A 664 -17.97 -0.92 0.58
N SER A 665 -19.05 -1.52 1.05
CA SER A 665 -19.99 -0.87 1.95
C SER A 665 -20.79 -1.88 2.76
N VAL A 666 -21.35 -1.41 3.87
CA VAL A 666 -22.30 -2.17 4.70
C VAL A 666 -23.65 -1.48 4.72
N LEU A 667 -24.72 -2.26 4.95
CA LEU A 667 -26.06 -1.76 5.21
C LEU A 667 -26.38 -1.86 6.70
N SER A 668 -26.96 -0.79 7.25
CA SER A 668 -27.52 -0.72 8.59
C SER A 668 -28.94 -0.17 8.49
N GLY A 669 -29.94 -1.02 8.64
CA GLY A 669 -31.32 -0.68 8.32
C GLY A 669 -31.48 -0.32 6.84
N LYS A 670 -31.82 0.94 6.56
CA LYS A 670 -31.95 1.47 5.18
C LYS A 670 -30.73 2.29 4.74
N GLU A 671 -29.78 2.54 5.62
CA GLU A 671 -28.63 3.38 5.36
C GLU A 671 -27.45 2.56 4.90
N ARG A 672 -26.72 3.11 3.93
CA ARG A 672 -25.49 2.54 3.40
C ARG A 672 -24.29 3.30 3.93
N TYR A 673 -23.34 2.59 4.51
CA TYR A 673 -22.08 3.14 4.99
C TYR A 673 -20.94 2.55 4.15
N GLU A 674 -20.06 3.42 3.67
CA GLU A 674 -18.86 2.99 2.96
C GLU A 674 -17.84 2.42 3.94
N MET A 675 -17.12 1.39 3.52
CA MET A 675 -15.97 0.85 4.26
C MET A 675 -14.70 1.56 3.85
N ALA A 676 -13.78 1.71 4.80
CA ALA A 676 -12.42 2.13 4.50
C ALA A 676 -11.67 1.01 3.75
N ASP A 677 -10.71 1.37 2.90
CA ASP A 677 -9.88 0.41 2.15
C ASP A 677 -9.12 -0.55 3.09
N ASN A 678 -8.80 -0.07 4.30
CA ASN A 678 -8.05 -0.78 5.35
C ASN A 678 -8.92 -1.11 6.57
N VAL A 679 -10.22 -1.38 6.36
CA VAL A 679 -11.13 -1.74 7.45
C VAL A 679 -10.55 -2.86 8.31
N GLN A 680 -10.52 -2.64 9.63
CA GLN A 680 -10.01 -3.60 10.60
C GLN A 680 -11.14 -4.52 11.05
N VAL A 681 -10.92 -5.83 11.01
CA VAL A 681 -11.94 -6.81 11.39
C VAL A 681 -11.45 -7.65 12.56
N TYR A 682 -12.25 -7.75 13.60
CA TYR A 682 -11.93 -8.51 14.81
C TYR A 682 -13.05 -9.47 15.17
N LEU A 683 -12.69 -10.69 15.52
CA LEU A 683 -13.59 -11.65 16.15
C LEU A 683 -13.50 -11.50 17.66
N TRP A 684 -14.62 -11.22 18.31
CA TRP A 684 -14.75 -11.30 19.76
C TRP A 684 -15.09 -12.74 20.17
N TYR A 685 -14.19 -13.37 20.92
CA TYR A 685 -14.40 -14.75 21.38
C TYR A 685 -13.75 -14.97 22.76
N LYS A 686 -14.53 -15.51 23.70
CA LYS A 686 -14.09 -15.81 25.08
C LYS A 686 -13.39 -14.65 25.79
N GLY A 687 -13.90 -13.43 25.64
CA GLY A 687 -13.36 -12.25 26.30
C GLY A 687 -12.10 -11.67 25.67
N GLN A 688 -11.78 -12.00 24.42
CA GLN A 688 -10.61 -11.47 23.71
C GLN A 688 -10.94 -11.15 22.26
N TYR A 689 -10.19 -10.19 21.69
CA TYR A 689 -10.27 -9.83 20.27
C TYR A 689 -9.20 -10.57 19.48
N TYR A 690 -9.61 -11.13 18.35
CA TYR A 690 -8.72 -11.81 17.39
C TYR A 690 -8.82 -11.12 16.03
N PRO A 691 -7.71 -10.59 15.48
CA PRO A 691 -7.70 -10.06 14.12
C PRO A 691 -8.14 -11.15 13.12
N THR A 692 -9.06 -10.80 12.23
CA THR A 692 -9.62 -11.73 11.25
C THR A 692 -9.86 -11.02 9.92
N LYS A 693 -10.43 -11.71 8.94
CA LYS A 693 -10.84 -11.14 7.66
C LYS A 693 -12.35 -11.10 7.55
N LEU A 694 -12.90 -10.08 6.91
CA LEU A 694 -14.33 -9.94 6.71
C LEU A 694 -14.96 -11.20 6.08
N ALA A 695 -14.32 -11.75 5.06
CA ALA A 695 -14.78 -12.98 4.39
C ALA A 695 -14.85 -14.24 5.30
N GLN A 696 -14.22 -14.23 6.47
CA GLN A 696 -14.27 -15.34 7.42
C GLN A 696 -15.45 -15.21 8.41
N VAL A 697 -15.99 -14.01 8.56
CA VAL A 697 -17.08 -13.70 9.50
C VAL A 697 -18.31 -13.11 8.80
N ASP A 698 -18.27 -12.92 7.49
CA ASP A 698 -19.42 -12.55 6.66
C ASP A 698 -20.17 -13.82 6.24
N ALA A 699 -20.68 -14.54 7.23
CA ALA A 699 -21.43 -15.78 7.05
C ALA A 699 -22.55 -15.88 8.09
N ASP A 700 -23.55 -16.70 7.79
CA ASP A 700 -24.57 -17.07 8.76
C ASP A 700 -23.90 -17.64 10.03
N GLY A 701 -24.18 -17.06 11.18
CA GLY A 701 -23.59 -17.47 12.45
C GLY A 701 -22.76 -16.40 13.16
N TYR A 702 -22.63 -15.22 12.58
CA TYR A 702 -21.98 -14.07 13.23
C TYR A 702 -22.90 -12.85 13.27
N GLN A 703 -22.88 -12.15 14.38
CA GLN A 703 -23.43 -10.80 14.51
C GLN A 703 -22.29 -9.80 14.28
N LEU A 704 -22.48 -8.88 13.33
CA LEU A 704 -21.49 -7.88 12.98
C LEU A 704 -21.88 -6.50 13.52
N THR A 705 -20.94 -5.83 14.19
CA THR A 705 -21.04 -4.42 14.58
C THR A 705 -19.96 -3.64 13.84
N GLY A 706 -20.39 -2.68 13.02
CA GLY A 706 -19.49 -1.74 12.36
C GLY A 706 -19.23 -0.54 13.27
N TRP A 707 -18.05 0.05 13.13
CA TRP A 707 -17.65 1.27 13.82
C TRP A 707 -17.10 2.25 12.80
N TYR A 708 -17.77 3.40 12.64
CA TYR A 708 -17.39 4.41 11.66
C TYR A 708 -16.87 5.69 12.32
N ASP A 709 -16.01 6.39 11.60
CA ASP A 709 -15.47 7.67 12.04
C ASP A 709 -16.48 8.80 11.85
N ASN A 710 -16.57 9.68 12.82
CA ASN A 710 -17.44 10.85 12.83
C ASN A 710 -16.77 12.04 13.54
N PHE A 711 -15.50 12.30 13.17
CA PHE A 711 -14.69 13.35 13.81
C PHE A 711 -14.79 14.70 13.09
N GLY A 712 -15.57 14.80 12.04
CA GLY A 712 -15.68 16.01 11.22
C GLY A 712 -14.77 16.06 10.00
N CYS A 713 -13.98 14.99 9.71
CA CYS A 713 -13.22 14.89 8.47
C CYS A 713 -14.17 14.94 7.27
N ALA A 714 -13.92 15.81 6.30
CA ALA A 714 -14.83 16.05 5.17
C ALA A 714 -15.07 14.78 4.33
N ALA A 715 -14.04 13.93 4.16
CA ALA A 715 -14.12 12.63 3.51
C ALA A 715 -14.17 11.44 4.49
N GLY A 716 -14.54 11.67 5.74
CA GLY A 716 -14.75 10.67 6.78
C GLY A 716 -16.05 9.89 6.63
N LYS A 717 -16.64 9.49 7.77
CA LYS A 717 -17.86 8.67 7.88
C LYS A 717 -17.75 7.30 7.21
N LYS A 718 -16.54 6.72 7.27
CA LYS A 718 -16.29 5.36 6.76
C LYS A 718 -16.26 4.36 7.90
N VAL A 719 -16.74 3.16 7.66
CA VAL A 719 -16.56 2.05 8.61
C VAL A 719 -15.09 1.68 8.65
N ARG A 720 -14.48 1.87 9.82
CA ARG A 720 -13.04 1.68 10.07
C ARG A 720 -12.76 0.36 10.79
N VAL A 721 -13.70 -0.08 11.62
CA VAL A 721 -13.57 -1.30 12.41
C VAL A 721 -14.87 -2.11 12.32
N ILE A 722 -14.75 -3.43 12.21
CA ILE A 722 -15.87 -4.36 12.31
C ILE A 722 -15.55 -5.35 13.42
N ILE A 723 -16.48 -5.52 14.34
CA ILE A 723 -16.41 -6.53 15.40
C ILE A 723 -17.45 -7.61 15.09
N ALA A 724 -17.00 -8.85 14.97
CA ALA A 724 -17.82 -10.02 14.78
C ALA A 724 -17.96 -10.79 16.10
N VAL A 725 -19.18 -11.17 16.45
CA VAL A 725 -19.50 -12.02 17.59
C VAL A 725 -20.21 -13.25 17.05
N LYS A 726 -19.76 -14.45 17.41
CA LYS A 726 -20.39 -15.68 16.99
C LYS A 726 -21.77 -15.79 17.66
N ASN A 727 -22.80 -16.15 16.89
CA ASN A 727 -24.11 -16.48 17.42
C ASN A 727 -24.00 -17.79 18.24
N ASP A 728 -24.61 -17.84 19.41
CA ASP A 728 -24.67 -19.04 20.26
C ASP A 728 -25.50 -20.15 19.62
#